data_d0c0c19814fa242eaeaf759d024b0fed
#
_entry.id   d0c0c19814fa242eaeaf759d024b0fed
#
_cell.length_a   1.000
_cell.length_b   1.000
_cell.length_c   1.000
_cell.angle_alpha   90.00
_cell.angle_beta   90.00
_cell.angle_gamma   90.00
#
_symmetry.space_group_name_H-M   'P 1'
#
loop_
_entity.id
_entity.type
_entity.pdbx_description
1 polymer ?
#
loop_
_entity_poly.entity_id
_entity_poly.type
_entity_poly.pdbx_seq_one_letter_code
_entity_poly.pdbx_strand_id
1 'polypeptide(L)'
;MLLTEEDKQFIAEEERLLESTLQSLCQQLPQVQAAKISANAAARELTRQVVNEWNHEERQPLVSDEAVAHHILDIRKNSDKALYELIQEPYFGRVCTKEEDGSEVSFLIGKKSNIEAGIVDWRNGPIAGLYFNYKQEEEFYEVINERERAGYIQLRRSYQIENGQLVQIDAPEGMFRRNEAGWERLDVEDEIVAHRSRGMGSKEKRLPNILSLITKDQFELITSNPERPVIIQGSAGSGKTTVALHRLAWLLHEENSFAQAKNTRVVVMNKSLQIYVCATLPSMGIEGVETSTFNGWALSIIRKAVRGRPFFKFLNVPSFVEEIKFSEEILKALEGWVEKQNRALDAQVKEIFKKWPGLLKSWTKTNNTAVLPRLKDFAHDVKESSLPKYDKDQCLAFLNRKSFDMEDYVQDVYNLLHDSGHLKGYLPPNPKLDSHLDYLKRLTEKNRAKNNLDYFDMSLVLRLIQLKNGGLPDGTGGVTSLDHLVIDEAQDFGPVEFAIMMSAVSDKRQITIVGDVAQKILSARKFIGWNKVVENLGMEEDSIIRLEVSFRCTAPIMTLAHKVAGDPKKVEGRAGPDPEWHKAEDRESLLEKLVDWTHSLVKADPYKLIALICRYPKQAMELKEELKEYLPGEVRLGHRDQFSFEPGIMVTNIHQVKGLEFDSVALIEPDEENYPIRREESRNMIYVGITRTQDDLLLTTVKPFSRVFFYN
;
A
#
# COMPACT_ATOMS: atom_id res chain seq x y z
N MET A 1 35.87 -1.66 -17.74
CA MET A 1 37.38 -1.79 -17.75
C MET A 1 37.79 -3.26 -17.83
N LEU A 2 39.06 -3.55 -18.28
CA LEU A 2 39.64 -4.88 -18.17
C LEU A 2 39.94 -5.18 -16.71
N LEU A 3 39.63 -6.39 -16.24
CA LEU A 3 39.89 -6.84 -14.88
C LEU A 3 41.40 -7.00 -14.64
N THR A 4 41.87 -6.53 -13.51
CA THR A 4 43.23 -6.83 -13.00
C THR A 4 43.32 -8.26 -12.44
N GLU A 5 44.51 -8.77 -12.18
CA GLU A 5 44.68 -10.09 -11.51
C GLU A 5 44.14 -10.08 -10.07
N GLU A 6 44.21 -8.93 -9.39
CA GLU A 6 43.63 -8.73 -8.06
C GLU A 6 42.08 -8.80 -8.13
N ASP A 7 41.48 -8.16 -9.14
CA ASP A 7 40.04 -8.24 -9.35
C ASP A 7 39.54 -9.66 -9.58
N LYS A 8 40.29 -10.44 -10.37
CA LYS A 8 39.96 -11.83 -10.67
C LYS A 8 40.07 -12.73 -9.43
N GLN A 9 41.08 -12.50 -8.64
CA GLN A 9 41.26 -13.24 -7.36
C GLN A 9 40.14 -12.91 -6.39
N PHE A 10 39.80 -11.64 -6.26
CA PHE A 10 38.70 -11.15 -5.44
C PHE A 10 37.36 -11.79 -5.83
N ILE A 11 37.01 -11.74 -7.11
CA ILE A 11 35.78 -12.35 -7.63
C ILE A 11 35.75 -13.85 -7.35
N ALA A 12 36.87 -14.55 -7.56
CA ALA A 12 36.97 -15.99 -7.34
C ALA A 12 36.79 -16.37 -5.85
N GLU A 13 37.19 -15.50 -4.91
CA GLU A 13 36.95 -15.70 -3.48
C GLU A 13 35.47 -15.60 -3.13
N GLU A 14 34.77 -14.61 -3.70
CA GLU A 14 33.33 -14.44 -3.47
C GLU A 14 32.49 -15.54 -4.15
N GLU A 15 32.90 -16.02 -5.35
CA GLU A 15 32.26 -17.17 -5.99
C GLU A 15 32.42 -18.43 -5.15
N ARG A 16 33.61 -18.68 -4.55
CA ARG A 16 33.81 -19.82 -3.62
C ARG A 16 32.95 -19.72 -2.37
N LEU A 17 32.79 -18.51 -1.80
CA LEU A 17 31.90 -18.30 -0.66
C LEU A 17 30.46 -18.68 -1.01
N LEU A 18 29.97 -18.21 -2.17
CA LEU A 18 28.64 -18.56 -2.66
C LEU A 18 28.50 -20.07 -2.87
N GLU A 19 29.48 -20.71 -3.54
CA GLU A 19 29.48 -22.15 -3.79
C GLU A 19 29.41 -22.95 -2.48
N SER A 20 30.22 -22.60 -1.48
CA SER A 20 30.19 -23.25 -0.17
C SER A 20 28.86 -23.08 0.56
N THR A 21 28.27 -21.88 0.47
CA THR A 21 26.96 -21.59 1.05
C THR A 21 25.86 -22.40 0.38
N LEU A 22 25.83 -22.43 -0.96
CA LEU A 22 24.89 -23.25 -1.73
C LEU A 22 25.04 -24.74 -1.44
N GLN A 23 26.28 -25.23 -1.31
CA GLN A 23 26.53 -26.62 -0.92
C GLN A 23 25.92 -26.96 0.42
N SER A 24 26.09 -26.09 1.44
CA SER A 24 25.47 -26.26 2.76
C SER A 24 23.94 -26.29 2.69
N LEU A 25 23.34 -25.40 1.91
CA LEU A 25 21.88 -25.36 1.72
C LEU A 25 21.38 -26.62 0.98
N CYS A 26 22.06 -27.04 -0.09
CA CYS A 26 21.68 -28.22 -0.86
C CYS A 26 21.77 -29.52 -0.04
N GLN A 27 22.72 -29.62 0.89
CA GLN A 27 22.82 -30.78 1.78
C GLN A 27 21.60 -30.95 2.70
N GLN A 28 20.86 -29.90 2.99
CA GLN A 28 19.66 -29.92 3.82
C GLN A 28 18.40 -30.37 3.05
N LEU A 29 18.40 -30.26 1.70
CA LEU A 29 17.22 -30.59 0.86
C LEU A 29 16.66 -31.99 1.10
N PRO A 30 17.44 -33.08 1.14
CA PRO A 30 16.89 -34.42 1.32
C PRO A 30 16.16 -34.57 2.66
N GLN A 31 16.66 -33.94 3.72
CA GLN A 31 16.06 -34.01 5.05
C GLN A 31 14.74 -33.24 5.11
N VAL A 32 14.72 -32.01 4.55
CA VAL A 32 13.52 -31.17 4.53
C VAL A 32 12.42 -31.80 3.67
N GLN A 33 12.79 -32.38 2.52
CA GLN A 33 11.85 -33.09 1.66
C GLN A 33 11.30 -34.37 2.31
N ALA A 34 12.14 -35.16 2.97
CA ALA A 34 11.71 -36.35 3.71
C ALA A 34 10.73 -35.97 4.84
N ALA A 35 11.02 -34.92 5.60
CA ALA A 35 10.15 -34.41 6.65
C ALA A 35 8.79 -33.95 6.11
N LYS A 36 8.74 -33.27 4.96
CA LYS A 36 7.52 -32.85 4.26
C LYS A 36 6.71 -34.06 3.79
N ILE A 37 7.34 -35.06 3.18
CA ILE A 37 6.69 -36.28 2.71
C ILE A 37 6.05 -37.02 3.91
N SER A 38 6.79 -37.19 5.01
CA SER A 38 6.31 -37.82 6.21
C SER A 38 5.12 -37.09 6.83
N ALA A 39 5.20 -35.75 6.96
CA ALA A 39 4.11 -34.94 7.48
C ALA A 39 2.84 -35.02 6.59
N ASN A 40 3.02 -35.05 5.24
CA ASN A 40 1.91 -35.19 4.31
C ASN A 40 1.23 -36.56 4.43
N ALA A 41 2.01 -37.64 4.63
CA ALA A 41 1.47 -38.97 4.86
C ALA A 41 0.67 -39.05 6.17
N ALA A 42 1.19 -38.48 7.26
CA ALA A 42 0.53 -38.42 8.55
C ALA A 42 -0.79 -37.62 8.51
N ALA A 43 -0.78 -36.43 7.89
CA ALA A 43 -1.98 -35.62 7.73
C ALA A 43 -3.09 -36.35 6.93
N ARG A 44 -2.71 -36.98 5.80
CA ARG A 44 -3.64 -37.75 4.97
C ARG A 44 -4.24 -38.95 5.72
N GLU A 45 -3.45 -39.66 6.54
CA GLU A 45 -3.91 -40.82 7.30
C GLU A 45 -4.91 -40.37 8.39
N LEU A 46 -4.61 -39.27 9.11
CA LEU A 46 -5.53 -38.72 10.11
C LEU A 46 -6.83 -38.21 9.49
N THR A 47 -6.75 -37.50 8.34
CA THR A 47 -7.96 -37.12 7.59
C THR A 47 -8.80 -38.32 7.22
N ARG A 48 -8.18 -39.45 6.80
CA ARG A 48 -8.88 -40.70 6.48
C ARG A 48 -9.54 -41.31 7.71
N GLN A 49 -8.87 -41.29 8.86
CA GLN A 49 -9.42 -41.79 10.13
C GLN A 49 -10.62 -40.96 10.58
N VAL A 50 -10.54 -39.60 10.54
CA VAL A 50 -11.65 -38.69 10.86
C VAL A 50 -12.87 -38.92 9.97
N VAL A 51 -12.66 -39.16 8.67
CA VAL A 51 -13.74 -39.41 7.71
C VAL A 51 -14.42 -40.77 7.96
N ASN A 52 -13.65 -41.78 8.38
CA ASN A 52 -14.15 -43.14 8.59
C ASN A 52 -14.72 -43.38 10.00
N GLU A 53 -14.47 -42.46 10.95
CA GLU A 53 -14.96 -42.63 12.33
C GLU A 53 -16.41 -42.15 12.47
N TRP A 54 -17.29 -43.09 12.85
CA TRP A 54 -18.74 -42.89 13.02
C TRP A 54 -19.12 -42.53 14.45
N ASN A 55 -18.27 -42.89 15.44
CA ASN A 55 -18.51 -42.59 16.85
C ASN A 55 -18.11 -41.16 17.17
N HIS A 56 -19.08 -40.35 17.58
CA HIS A 56 -18.88 -38.91 17.85
C HIS A 56 -17.87 -38.65 18.98
N GLU A 57 -17.82 -39.49 20.01
CA GLU A 57 -16.88 -39.33 21.13
C GLU A 57 -15.44 -39.67 20.73
N GLU A 58 -15.24 -40.66 19.87
CA GLU A 58 -13.92 -41.06 19.36
C GLU A 58 -13.45 -40.16 18.20
N ARG A 59 -14.37 -39.52 17.50
CA ARG A 59 -14.07 -38.58 16.41
C ARG A 59 -13.50 -37.25 16.88
N GLN A 60 -13.92 -36.71 18.03
CA GLN A 60 -13.44 -35.40 18.52
C GLN A 60 -11.92 -35.35 18.74
N PRO A 61 -11.26 -36.31 19.41
CA PRO A 61 -9.80 -36.35 19.52
C PRO A 61 -9.12 -36.41 18.15
N LEU A 62 -9.63 -37.23 17.23
CA LEU A 62 -9.06 -37.37 15.88
C LEU A 62 -9.13 -36.09 15.06
N VAL A 63 -10.18 -35.27 15.20
CA VAL A 63 -10.27 -33.95 14.57
C VAL A 63 -9.20 -32.98 15.10
N SER A 64 -8.92 -33.04 16.41
CA SER A 64 -7.84 -32.26 17.01
C SER A 64 -6.47 -32.69 16.49
N ASP A 65 -6.23 -34.01 16.43
CA ASP A 65 -4.95 -34.56 15.93
C ASP A 65 -4.77 -34.28 14.43
N GLU A 66 -5.86 -34.36 13.63
CA GLU A 66 -5.87 -33.96 12.22
C GLU A 66 -5.45 -32.49 12.04
N ALA A 67 -6.02 -31.59 12.84
CA ALA A 67 -5.67 -30.15 12.78
C ALA A 67 -4.20 -29.92 13.11
N VAL A 68 -3.67 -30.60 14.12
CA VAL A 68 -2.23 -30.55 14.48
C VAL A 68 -1.35 -31.09 13.34
N ALA A 69 -1.73 -32.23 12.75
CA ALA A 69 -0.96 -32.81 11.65
C ALA A 69 -0.95 -31.92 10.39
N HIS A 70 -2.08 -31.29 10.07
CA HIS A 70 -2.14 -30.28 8.98
C HIS A 70 -1.28 -29.07 9.30
N HIS A 71 -1.27 -28.58 10.51
CA HIS A 71 -0.41 -27.49 10.95
C HIS A 71 1.08 -27.84 10.80
N ILE A 72 1.49 -29.06 11.24
CA ILE A 72 2.86 -29.55 11.04
C ILE A 72 3.20 -29.65 9.55
N LEU A 73 2.28 -30.14 8.72
CA LEU A 73 2.48 -30.21 7.27
C LEU A 73 2.72 -28.84 6.66
N ASP A 74 1.97 -27.82 7.08
CA ASP A 74 2.12 -26.48 6.57
C ASP A 74 3.46 -25.85 7.01
N ILE A 75 3.91 -26.09 8.24
CA ILE A 75 5.26 -25.72 8.69
C ILE A 75 6.31 -26.38 7.79
N ARG A 76 6.18 -27.69 7.48
CA ARG A 76 7.15 -28.39 6.63
C ARG A 76 7.14 -27.93 5.17
N LYS A 77 5.97 -27.60 4.61
CA LYS A 77 5.86 -26.99 3.28
C LYS A 77 6.56 -25.62 3.24
N ASN A 78 6.36 -24.80 4.27
CA ASN A 78 6.99 -23.49 4.37
C ASN A 78 8.51 -23.60 4.51
N SER A 79 9.01 -24.55 5.28
CA SER A 79 10.44 -24.83 5.41
C SER A 79 11.05 -25.30 4.07
N ASP A 80 10.37 -26.17 3.32
CA ASP A 80 10.79 -26.64 2.00
C ASP A 80 10.85 -25.46 1.01
N LYS A 81 9.80 -24.62 0.95
CA LYS A 81 9.73 -23.42 0.12
C LYS A 81 10.86 -22.43 0.49
N ALA A 82 11.06 -22.19 1.78
CA ALA A 82 12.10 -21.30 2.28
C ALA A 82 13.50 -21.73 1.86
N LEU A 83 13.79 -23.03 1.92
CA LEU A 83 15.09 -23.56 1.51
C LEU A 83 15.32 -23.45 -0.01
N TYR A 84 14.26 -23.67 -0.83
CA TYR A 84 14.36 -23.44 -2.28
C TYR A 84 14.61 -21.97 -2.61
N GLU A 85 13.95 -21.04 -1.92
CA GLU A 85 14.17 -19.60 -2.11
C GLU A 85 15.60 -19.19 -1.71
N LEU A 86 16.11 -19.73 -0.61
CA LEU A 86 17.51 -19.52 -0.20
C LEU A 86 18.53 -20.07 -1.20
N ILE A 87 18.26 -21.22 -1.84
CA ILE A 87 19.14 -21.75 -2.89
C ILE A 87 19.16 -20.84 -4.10
N GLN A 88 18.04 -20.19 -4.45
CA GLN A 88 17.99 -19.26 -5.56
C GLN A 88 18.69 -17.93 -5.23
N GLU A 89 18.53 -17.43 -4.02
CA GLU A 89 19.03 -16.13 -3.58
C GLU A 89 19.40 -16.20 -2.08
N PRO A 90 20.57 -16.79 -1.73
CA PRO A 90 20.92 -17.09 -0.33
C PRO A 90 21.13 -15.85 0.52
N TYR A 91 21.82 -14.83 0.00
CA TYR A 91 22.12 -13.59 0.71
C TYR A 91 22.30 -12.43 -0.29
N PHE A 92 22.19 -11.22 0.20
CA PHE A 92 22.42 -10.00 -0.58
C PHE A 92 23.48 -9.10 0.07
N GLY A 93 23.93 -9.42 1.28
CA GLY A 93 24.92 -8.66 2.01
C GLY A 93 25.83 -9.56 2.82
N ARG A 94 27.06 -9.07 3.08
CA ARG A 94 28.03 -9.66 3.99
C ARG A 94 28.60 -8.58 4.85
N VAL A 95 28.68 -8.82 6.16
CA VAL A 95 29.36 -7.96 7.11
C VAL A 95 30.31 -8.81 7.97
N CYS A 96 31.57 -8.36 8.10
CA CYS A 96 32.52 -8.94 9.03
C CYS A 96 32.89 -7.89 10.07
N THR A 97 32.82 -8.29 11.33
CA THR A 97 33.18 -7.44 12.47
C THR A 97 34.45 -7.95 13.11
N LYS A 98 35.24 -7.04 13.66
CA LYS A 98 36.32 -7.35 14.57
C LYS A 98 35.99 -6.68 15.89
N GLU A 99 35.74 -7.50 16.91
CA GLU A 99 35.38 -7.04 18.25
C GLU A 99 36.63 -6.61 19.05
N GLU A 100 36.43 -5.88 20.16
CA GLU A 100 37.52 -5.41 21.01
C GLU A 100 38.35 -6.53 21.62
N ASP A 101 37.79 -7.72 21.82
CA ASP A 101 38.46 -8.91 22.28
C ASP A 101 39.34 -9.61 21.21
N GLY A 102 39.33 -9.06 19.98
CA GLY A 102 40.02 -9.58 18.82
C GLY A 102 39.29 -10.68 18.05
N SER A 103 38.09 -11.06 18.46
CA SER A 103 37.29 -12.03 17.75
C SER A 103 36.76 -11.45 16.42
N GLU A 104 36.79 -12.27 15.38
CA GLU A 104 36.23 -11.90 14.05
C GLU A 104 34.98 -12.74 13.79
N VAL A 105 33.88 -12.06 13.42
CA VAL A 105 32.61 -12.70 13.12
C VAL A 105 32.14 -12.25 11.77
N SER A 106 31.70 -13.20 10.92
CA SER A 106 31.14 -12.92 9.60
C SER A 106 29.67 -13.33 9.54
N PHE A 107 28.80 -12.43 9.07
CA PHE A 107 27.40 -12.67 8.86
C PHE A 107 27.05 -12.48 7.38
N LEU A 108 26.28 -13.42 6.84
CA LEU A 108 25.61 -13.28 5.54
C LEU A 108 24.20 -12.79 5.80
N ILE A 109 23.79 -11.71 5.16
CA ILE A 109 22.46 -11.10 5.36
C ILE A 109 21.57 -11.50 4.20
N GLY A 110 20.51 -12.23 4.51
CA GLY A 110 19.56 -12.77 3.52
C GLY A 110 18.12 -12.38 3.83
N LYS A 111 17.21 -12.84 2.98
CA LYS A 111 15.76 -12.66 3.17
C LYS A 111 15.16 -13.60 4.22
N LYS A 112 15.86 -14.67 4.56
CA LYS A 112 15.49 -15.69 5.55
C LYS A 112 16.73 -16.19 6.27
N SER A 113 16.56 -16.60 7.51
CA SER A 113 17.67 -17.19 8.30
C SER A 113 17.94 -18.64 7.91
N ASN A 114 19.23 -19.00 7.90
CA ASN A 114 19.68 -20.39 7.90
C ASN A 114 20.98 -20.48 8.72
N ILE A 115 20.88 -20.99 9.95
CA ILE A 115 21.97 -21.02 10.91
C ILE A 115 23.14 -21.86 10.39
N GLU A 116 22.86 -23.01 9.76
CA GLU A 116 23.89 -23.94 9.25
C GLU A 116 24.72 -23.33 8.13
N ALA A 117 24.10 -22.45 7.31
CA ALA A 117 24.77 -21.71 6.24
C ALA A 117 25.29 -20.32 6.68
N GLY A 118 25.14 -19.95 7.96
CA GLY A 118 25.55 -18.65 8.48
C GLY A 118 24.75 -17.45 7.95
N ILE A 119 23.53 -17.69 7.49
CA ILE A 119 22.66 -16.66 6.92
C ILE A 119 21.71 -16.14 8.00
N VAL A 120 21.69 -14.83 8.17
CA VAL A 120 20.82 -14.10 9.10
C VAL A 120 19.74 -13.37 8.32
N ASP A 121 18.49 -13.46 8.79
CA ASP A 121 17.39 -12.70 8.22
C ASP A 121 17.59 -11.20 8.46
N TRP A 122 17.45 -10.39 7.43
CA TRP A 122 17.59 -8.94 7.51
C TRP A 122 16.63 -8.28 8.51
N ARG A 123 15.53 -8.96 8.84
CA ARG A 123 14.55 -8.51 9.83
C ARG A 123 15.02 -8.69 11.27
N ASN A 124 16.06 -9.45 11.50
CA ASN A 124 16.75 -9.52 12.81
C ASN A 124 17.53 -8.22 13.01
N GLY A 125 16.87 -7.23 13.62
CA GLY A 125 17.30 -5.84 13.69
C GLY A 125 18.73 -5.61 14.16
N PRO A 126 19.21 -6.18 15.30
CA PRO A 126 20.53 -5.87 15.82
C PRO A 126 21.68 -6.36 14.94
N ILE A 127 21.58 -7.57 14.37
CA ILE A 127 22.65 -8.14 13.51
C ILE A 127 22.61 -7.49 12.12
N ALA A 128 21.40 -7.34 11.55
CA ALA A 128 21.23 -6.67 10.27
C ALA A 128 21.66 -5.18 10.37
N GLY A 129 21.47 -4.56 11.53
CA GLY A 129 21.94 -3.20 11.81
C GLY A 129 23.42 -3.00 11.57
N LEU A 130 24.26 -4.01 11.84
CA LEU A 130 25.70 -3.94 11.54
C LEU A 130 25.97 -3.72 10.03
N TYR A 131 25.13 -4.30 9.18
CA TYR A 131 25.25 -4.12 7.74
C TYR A 131 24.65 -2.79 7.24
N PHE A 132 23.51 -2.34 7.78
CA PHE A 132 22.79 -1.18 7.28
C PHE A 132 23.25 0.15 7.87
N ASN A 133 23.60 0.17 9.16
CA ASN A 133 23.87 1.41 9.91
C ASN A 133 25.33 1.85 9.84
N TYR A 134 26.25 0.92 9.53
CA TYR A 134 27.69 1.19 9.59
C TYR A 134 28.38 0.99 8.23
N LYS A 135 29.42 1.78 7.98
CA LYS A 135 30.29 1.62 6.82
C LYS A 135 31.49 0.74 7.16
N GLN A 136 32.22 0.27 6.15
CA GLN A 136 33.49 -0.39 6.36
C GLN A 136 34.46 0.55 7.06
N GLU A 137 35.24 0.02 7.99
CA GLU A 137 36.20 0.73 8.89
C GLU A 137 35.55 1.66 9.93
N GLU A 138 34.21 1.66 10.07
CA GLU A 138 33.49 2.42 11.08
C GLU A 138 33.39 1.62 12.40
N GLU A 139 33.56 2.30 13.54
CA GLU A 139 33.32 1.72 14.86
C GLU A 139 31.81 1.50 15.06
N PHE A 140 31.47 0.37 15.69
CA PHE A 140 30.10 0.06 16.05
C PHE A 140 29.96 -0.22 17.55
N TYR A 141 28.76 0.08 18.06
CA TYR A 141 28.31 -0.30 19.38
C TYR A 141 26.85 -0.74 19.29
N GLU A 142 26.58 -2.01 19.55
CA GLU A 142 25.24 -2.59 19.45
C GLU A 142 24.96 -3.55 20.60
N VAL A 143 23.68 -3.67 20.99
CA VAL A 143 23.22 -4.66 21.95
C VAL A 143 22.58 -5.83 21.19
N ILE A 144 23.30 -6.95 21.13
CA ILE A 144 22.87 -8.15 20.39
C ILE A 144 22.64 -9.28 21.39
N ASN A 145 21.41 -9.80 21.46
CA ASN A 145 21.02 -10.87 22.41
C ASN A 145 21.40 -10.51 23.86
N GLU A 146 21.02 -9.32 24.31
CA GLU A 146 21.28 -8.78 25.67
C GLU A 146 22.78 -8.60 26.00
N ARG A 147 23.65 -8.68 25.01
CA ARG A 147 25.11 -8.46 25.19
C ARG A 147 25.52 -7.21 24.41
N GLU A 148 26.23 -6.35 25.10
CA GLU A 148 26.90 -5.22 24.47
C GLU A 148 28.07 -5.74 23.62
N ARG A 149 28.11 -5.33 22.36
CA ARG A 149 29.16 -5.63 21.40
C ARG A 149 29.72 -4.34 20.84
N ALA A 150 31.01 -4.19 20.89
CA ALA A 150 31.74 -3.05 20.35
C ALA A 150 32.95 -3.53 19.55
N GLY A 151 33.29 -2.78 18.54
CA GLY A 151 34.41 -3.09 17.64
C GLY A 151 34.36 -2.24 16.39
N TYR A 152 34.85 -2.73 15.28
CA TYR A 152 34.76 -2.05 14.00
C TYR A 152 34.36 -3.00 12.88
N ILE A 153 33.72 -2.42 11.82
CA ILE A 153 33.31 -3.16 10.63
C ILE A 153 34.53 -3.37 9.74
N GLN A 154 35.04 -4.59 9.72
CA GLN A 154 36.21 -4.96 8.92
C GLN A 154 35.88 -5.06 7.43
N LEU A 155 34.66 -5.56 7.11
CA LEU A 155 34.20 -5.78 5.74
C LEU A 155 32.70 -5.55 5.63
N ARG A 156 32.29 -4.84 4.57
CA ARG A 156 30.90 -4.68 4.18
C ARG A 156 30.79 -4.78 2.66
N ARG A 157 30.03 -5.77 2.17
CA ARG A 157 29.83 -6.02 0.72
C ARG A 157 28.38 -6.30 0.41
N SER A 158 27.95 -5.89 -0.78
CA SER A 158 26.60 -6.15 -1.31
C SER A 158 26.68 -7.05 -2.53
N TYR A 159 25.68 -7.91 -2.72
CA TYR A 159 25.67 -8.88 -3.80
C TYR A 159 24.31 -8.89 -4.49
N GLN A 160 24.33 -9.18 -5.79
CA GLN A 160 23.17 -9.64 -6.51
C GLN A 160 23.40 -11.09 -6.93
N ILE A 161 22.55 -11.98 -6.42
CA ILE A 161 22.58 -13.43 -6.71
C ILE A 161 21.25 -13.78 -7.35
N GLU A 162 21.31 -14.41 -8.53
CA GLU A 162 20.13 -14.85 -9.26
C GLU A 162 20.25 -16.32 -9.65
N ASN A 163 19.25 -17.13 -9.32
CA ASN A 163 19.27 -18.57 -9.59
C ASN A 163 20.52 -19.28 -9.10
N GLY A 164 21.02 -18.89 -7.93
CA GLY A 164 22.25 -19.43 -7.32
C GLY A 164 23.53 -19.00 -8.03
N GLN A 165 23.51 -17.98 -8.89
CA GLN A 165 24.68 -17.43 -9.57
C GLN A 165 24.93 -15.99 -9.16
N LEU A 166 26.19 -15.66 -8.91
CA LEU A 166 26.61 -14.32 -8.61
C LEU A 166 26.59 -13.46 -9.88
N VAL A 167 25.80 -12.40 -9.87
CA VAL A 167 25.58 -11.51 -11.02
C VAL A 167 26.30 -10.19 -10.83
N GLN A 168 26.34 -9.67 -9.58
CA GLN A 168 26.99 -8.41 -9.27
C GLN A 168 27.58 -8.43 -7.86
N ILE A 169 28.71 -7.73 -7.69
CA ILE A 169 29.37 -7.49 -6.42
C ILE A 169 29.62 -5.98 -6.28
N ASP A 170 29.16 -5.40 -5.18
CA ASP A 170 29.46 -4.03 -4.80
C ASP A 170 30.32 -4.07 -3.54
N ALA A 171 31.54 -3.60 -3.65
CA ALA A 171 32.52 -3.60 -2.59
C ALA A 171 33.37 -2.33 -2.66
N PRO A 172 34.07 -1.95 -1.58
CA PRO A 172 35.05 -0.86 -1.62
C PRO A 172 36.14 -1.04 -2.65
N GLU A 173 36.47 -2.30 -2.97
CA GLU A 173 37.47 -2.69 -3.98
C GLU A 173 36.99 -2.33 -5.41
N GLY A 174 35.68 -2.20 -5.63
CA GLY A 174 35.08 -1.85 -6.90
C GLY A 174 33.72 -2.50 -7.12
N MET A 175 33.06 -2.12 -8.20
CA MET A 175 31.83 -2.74 -8.65
C MET A 175 32.11 -3.67 -9.81
N PHE A 176 31.65 -4.90 -9.69
CA PHE A 176 31.87 -5.96 -10.68
C PHE A 176 30.52 -6.53 -11.12
N ARG A 177 30.38 -6.73 -12.41
CA ARG A 177 29.16 -7.29 -13.00
C ARG A 177 29.48 -8.42 -13.98
N ARG A 178 28.67 -9.46 -13.96
CA ARG A 178 28.74 -10.57 -14.90
C ARG A 178 27.84 -10.31 -16.10
N ASN A 179 28.39 -10.42 -17.30
CA ASN A 179 27.67 -10.39 -18.58
C ASN A 179 27.93 -11.67 -19.37
N GLU A 180 27.41 -11.78 -20.60
CA GLU A 180 27.60 -12.95 -21.45
C GLU A 180 29.09 -13.23 -21.81
N ALA A 181 29.94 -12.22 -21.79
CA ALA A 181 31.38 -12.33 -22.07
C ALA A 181 32.23 -12.61 -20.81
N GLY A 182 31.64 -12.60 -19.60
CA GLY A 182 32.32 -12.81 -18.33
C GLY A 182 32.16 -11.63 -17.38
N TRP A 183 33.06 -11.51 -16.41
CA TRP A 183 33.06 -10.41 -15.44
C TRP A 183 33.66 -9.13 -16.04
N GLU A 184 33.07 -8.00 -15.71
CA GLU A 184 33.58 -6.67 -16.03
C GLU A 184 33.59 -5.78 -14.78
N ARG A 185 34.58 -4.87 -14.70
CA ARG A 185 34.61 -3.82 -13.70
C ARG A 185 33.87 -2.60 -14.22
N LEU A 186 32.91 -2.12 -13.44
CA LEU A 186 32.16 -0.90 -13.78
C LEU A 186 32.91 0.31 -13.26
N ASP A 187 33.03 1.36 -14.09
CA ASP A 187 33.51 2.66 -13.63
C ASP A 187 32.34 3.37 -12.96
N VAL A 188 32.45 3.54 -11.67
CA VAL A 188 31.43 4.20 -10.87
C VAL A 188 31.98 5.53 -10.39
N GLU A 189 31.77 6.59 -11.13
CA GLU A 189 31.86 7.93 -10.58
C GLU A 189 30.68 8.27 -9.67
N ASP A 190 29.62 7.41 -9.65
CA ASP A 190 28.39 7.62 -8.88
C ASP A 190 27.87 6.32 -8.24
N GLU A 191 27.78 6.28 -6.93
CA GLU A 191 27.03 5.26 -6.15
C GLU A 191 25.58 5.10 -6.68
N ILE A 192 25.04 6.14 -7.30
CA ILE A 192 23.69 6.23 -7.88
C ILE A 192 23.57 5.42 -9.18
N VAL A 193 24.66 5.30 -9.96
CA VAL A 193 24.68 4.46 -11.19
C VAL A 193 24.66 2.96 -10.83
N ALA A 194 25.24 2.60 -9.71
CA ALA A 194 25.23 1.25 -9.16
C ALA A 194 23.80 0.73 -8.94
N HIS A 195 22.91 1.59 -8.52
CA HIS A 195 21.51 1.26 -8.30
C HIS A 195 20.74 0.91 -9.58
N ARG A 196 21.18 1.41 -10.73
CA ARG A 196 20.54 1.19 -12.03
C ARG A 196 20.88 -0.17 -12.63
N SER A 197 22.13 -0.63 -12.48
CA SER A 197 22.59 -1.89 -13.08
C SER A 197 21.93 -3.13 -12.45
N ARG A 198 21.32 -3.00 -11.29
CA ARG A 198 20.64 -4.09 -10.56
C ARG A 198 19.27 -4.50 -11.14
N GLY A 199 18.69 -3.71 -12.06
CA GLY A 199 17.39 -4.00 -12.68
C GLY A 199 17.47 -4.50 -14.13
N MET A 200 18.64 -4.47 -14.76
CA MET A 200 18.80 -4.81 -16.17
C MET A 200 19.19 -6.29 -16.33
N GLY A 201 18.23 -7.14 -16.62
CA GLY A 201 18.54 -8.54 -17.01
C GLY A 201 17.59 -9.61 -16.54
N SER A 202 16.61 -9.31 -15.68
CA SER A 202 15.62 -10.28 -15.22
C SER A 202 14.36 -10.27 -16.09
N LYS A 203 13.97 -11.44 -16.63
CA LYS A 203 12.70 -11.63 -17.35
C LYS A 203 11.46 -11.36 -16.51
N GLU A 204 11.59 -11.42 -15.18
CA GLU A 204 10.55 -11.05 -14.23
C GLU A 204 10.98 -9.76 -13.55
N LYS A 205 10.39 -8.61 -13.92
CA LYS A 205 10.48 -7.37 -13.13
C LYS A 205 9.68 -7.54 -11.82
N ARG A 206 10.17 -8.41 -10.96
CA ARG A 206 9.97 -8.26 -9.53
C ARG A 206 10.76 -7.01 -9.12
N LEU A 207 10.28 -6.29 -8.10
CA LEU A 207 11.08 -5.22 -7.50
C LEU A 207 12.54 -5.71 -7.42
N PRO A 208 13.52 -4.96 -7.95
CA PRO A 208 14.92 -5.29 -7.75
C PRO A 208 15.13 -5.53 -6.26
N ASN A 209 16.10 -6.36 -5.90
CA ASN A 209 16.39 -6.64 -4.49
C ASN A 209 16.83 -5.35 -3.80
N ILE A 210 15.84 -4.56 -3.39
CA ILE A 210 16.01 -3.20 -2.85
C ILE A 210 16.67 -3.27 -1.47
N LEU A 211 16.66 -4.45 -0.83
CA LEU A 211 17.23 -4.61 0.50
C LEU A 211 18.71 -4.19 0.57
N SER A 212 19.50 -4.53 -0.44
CA SER A 212 20.90 -4.08 -0.50
C SER A 212 21.05 -2.57 -0.77
N LEU A 213 19.98 -1.87 -1.12
CA LEU A 213 19.94 -0.44 -1.48
C LEU A 213 19.30 0.43 -0.39
N ILE A 214 18.77 -0.18 0.66
CA ILE A 214 18.19 0.55 1.80
C ILE A 214 19.31 1.37 2.44
N THR A 215 19.08 2.68 2.53
CA THR A 215 19.99 3.59 3.24
C THR A 215 19.86 3.42 4.75
N LYS A 216 20.85 3.90 5.51
CA LYS A 216 20.81 3.94 6.97
C LYS A 216 19.50 4.55 7.50
N ASP A 217 19.15 5.76 7.03
CA ASP A 217 17.95 6.47 7.46
C ASP A 217 16.67 5.68 7.15
N GLN A 218 16.63 5.01 6.00
CA GLN A 218 15.49 4.15 5.64
C GLN A 218 15.44 2.91 6.51
N PHE A 219 16.58 2.30 6.85
CA PHE A 219 16.63 1.14 7.72
C PHE A 219 16.22 1.49 9.15
N GLU A 220 16.72 2.58 9.71
CA GLU A 220 16.31 3.10 11.02
C GLU A 220 14.80 3.35 11.07
N LEU A 221 14.24 3.88 9.98
CA LEU A 221 12.79 4.08 9.84
C LEU A 221 12.02 2.75 9.81
N ILE A 222 12.48 1.78 9.01
CA ILE A 222 11.88 0.46 8.89
C ILE A 222 11.85 -0.25 10.24
N THR A 223 12.94 -0.17 10.99
CA THR A 223 13.13 -0.84 12.29
C THR A 223 12.73 0.02 13.50
N SER A 224 12.19 1.21 13.26
CA SER A 224 11.74 2.10 14.34
C SER A 224 10.65 1.45 15.20
N ASN A 225 10.54 1.91 16.45
CA ASN A 225 9.66 1.36 17.49
C ASN A 225 8.28 0.93 16.91
N PRO A 226 7.87 -0.35 17.04
CA PRO A 226 6.60 -0.87 16.52
C PRO A 226 5.38 -0.26 17.23
N GLU A 227 5.56 0.29 18.44
CA GLU A 227 4.48 0.93 19.21
C GLU A 227 4.29 2.43 18.90
N ARG A 228 4.89 2.93 17.82
CA ARG A 228 4.73 4.32 17.39
C ARG A 228 4.18 4.38 15.97
N PRO A 229 3.21 5.28 15.71
CA PRO A 229 2.77 5.54 14.34
C PRO A 229 3.93 6.12 13.54
N VAL A 230 3.98 5.80 12.26
CA VAL A 230 5.00 6.29 11.34
C VAL A 230 4.33 7.06 10.21
N ILE A 231 4.78 8.29 10.00
CA ILE A 231 4.33 9.15 8.89
C ILE A 231 5.53 9.42 7.99
N ILE A 232 5.44 8.99 6.74
CA ILE A 232 6.49 9.15 5.73
C ILE A 232 6.01 10.14 4.67
N GLN A 233 6.61 11.31 4.66
CA GLN A 233 6.46 12.28 3.59
C GLN A 233 7.70 12.25 2.70
N GLY A 234 7.55 12.37 1.39
CA GLY A 234 8.72 12.47 0.51
C GLY A 234 8.33 12.81 -0.91
N SER A 235 9.32 13.24 -1.69
CA SER A 235 9.14 13.52 -3.11
C SER A 235 8.83 12.24 -3.92
N ALA A 236 8.42 12.41 -5.16
CA ALA A 236 8.31 11.29 -6.10
C ALA A 236 9.65 10.56 -6.21
N GLY A 237 9.62 9.24 -6.17
CA GLY A 237 10.84 8.44 -6.33
C GLY A 237 11.71 8.27 -5.08
N SER A 238 11.32 8.81 -3.93
CA SER A 238 12.08 8.65 -2.68
C SER A 238 11.94 7.27 -2.00
N GLY A 239 11.22 6.32 -2.61
CA GLY A 239 11.05 4.97 -2.09
C GLY A 239 10.02 4.82 -0.96
N LYS A 240 9.14 5.80 -0.75
CA LYS A 240 8.12 5.80 0.34
C LYS A 240 7.34 4.51 0.48
N THR A 241 6.67 4.09 -0.59
CA THR A 241 5.88 2.85 -0.62
C THR A 241 6.74 1.64 -0.30
N THR A 242 7.94 1.60 -0.87
CA THR A 242 8.92 0.54 -0.63
C THR A 242 9.33 0.45 0.84
N VAL A 243 9.66 1.58 1.45
CA VAL A 243 10.01 1.66 2.89
C VAL A 243 8.84 1.21 3.75
N ALA A 244 7.61 1.65 3.43
CA ALA A 244 6.42 1.24 4.18
C ALA A 244 6.15 -0.27 4.09
N LEU A 245 6.35 -0.88 2.92
CA LEU A 245 6.18 -2.33 2.74
C LEU A 245 7.30 -3.13 3.43
N HIS A 246 8.56 -2.64 3.43
CA HIS A 246 9.64 -3.26 4.20
C HIS A 246 9.42 -3.12 5.71
N ARG A 247 8.92 -1.95 6.17
CA ARG A 247 8.50 -1.81 7.56
C ARG A 247 7.40 -2.81 7.92
N LEU A 248 6.43 -3.01 7.04
CA LEU A 248 5.40 -4.02 7.23
C LEU A 248 6.00 -5.43 7.31
N ALA A 249 6.97 -5.77 6.44
CA ALA A 249 7.66 -7.04 6.48
C ALA A 249 8.42 -7.25 7.81
N TRP A 250 9.05 -6.18 8.32
CA TRP A 250 9.73 -6.18 9.59
C TRP A 250 8.75 -6.33 10.77
N LEU A 251 7.64 -5.60 10.78
CA LEU A 251 6.60 -5.68 11.81
C LEU A 251 5.93 -7.06 11.88
N LEU A 252 5.77 -7.75 10.76
CA LEU A 252 5.15 -9.08 10.71
C LEU A 252 6.11 -10.22 11.08
N HIS A 253 7.36 -9.90 11.39
CA HIS A 253 8.30 -10.88 11.94
C HIS A 253 8.03 -11.10 13.43
N GLU A 254 7.99 -12.36 13.85
CA GLU A 254 7.54 -12.78 15.19
C GLU A 254 8.31 -12.10 16.34
N GLU A 255 9.60 -11.80 16.13
CA GLU A 255 10.45 -11.17 17.13
C GLU A 255 10.25 -9.66 17.26
N ASN A 256 9.64 -9.01 16.27
CA ASN A 256 9.60 -7.54 16.18
C ASN A 256 8.28 -6.93 16.65
N SER A 257 7.16 -7.63 16.48
CA SER A 257 5.86 -7.14 16.93
C SER A 257 4.83 -8.27 17.07
N PHE A 258 3.67 -7.95 17.67
CA PHE A 258 2.54 -8.87 17.81
C PHE A 258 1.56 -8.80 16.62
N ALA A 259 1.86 -8.00 15.59
CA ALA A 259 0.98 -7.82 14.44
C ALA A 259 0.86 -9.12 13.63
N GLN A 260 -0.36 -9.53 13.32
CA GLN A 260 -0.64 -10.72 12.53
C GLN A 260 -1.06 -10.33 11.12
N ALA A 261 -0.54 -11.03 10.11
CA ALA A 261 -0.83 -10.75 8.71
C ALA A 261 -2.34 -10.73 8.39
N LYS A 262 -3.12 -11.65 8.97
CA LYS A 262 -4.58 -11.73 8.79
C LYS A 262 -5.36 -10.52 9.34
N ASN A 263 -4.79 -9.84 10.35
CA ASN A 263 -5.35 -8.66 10.99
C ASN A 263 -4.67 -7.37 10.50
N THR A 264 -3.88 -7.48 9.44
CA THR A 264 -3.14 -6.35 8.86
C THR A 264 -3.71 -6.02 7.49
N ARG A 265 -3.77 -4.73 7.18
CA ARG A 265 -4.31 -4.25 5.91
C ARG A 265 -3.42 -3.18 5.28
N VAL A 266 -3.29 -3.26 3.95
CA VAL A 266 -2.71 -2.17 3.15
C VAL A 266 -3.84 -1.52 2.34
N VAL A 267 -4.04 -0.23 2.53
CA VAL A 267 -5.02 0.57 1.77
C VAL A 267 -4.29 1.45 0.78
N VAL A 268 -4.65 1.30 -0.48
CA VAL A 268 -4.05 2.03 -1.60
C VAL A 268 -5.11 2.82 -2.37
N MET A 269 -4.66 3.80 -3.15
CA MET A 269 -5.56 4.71 -3.84
C MET A 269 -6.30 4.09 -5.02
N ASN A 270 -5.64 3.29 -5.84
CA ASN A 270 -6.19 2.76 -7.09
C ASN A 270 -5.91 1.27 -7.29
N LYS A 271 -6.59 0.67 -8.27
CA LYS A 271 -6.51 -0.76 -8.55
C LYS A 271 -5.15 -1.19 -9.10
N SER A 272 -4.50 -0.36 -9.91
CA SER A 272 -3.19 -0.67 -10.47
C SER A 272 -2.13 -0.75 -9.37
N LEU A 273 -2.15 0.18 -8.41
CA LEU A 273 -1.28 0.14 -7.25
C LEU A 273 -1.60 -1.06 -6.34
N GLN A 274 -2.88 -1.44 -6.22
CA GLN A 274 -3.25 -2.66 -5.50
C GLN A 274 -2.62 -3.91 -6.14
N ILE A 275 -2.70 -4.04 -7.46
CA ILE A 275 -2.08 -5.17 -8.20
C ILE A 275 -0.57 -5.19 -7.96
N TYR A 276 0.07 -4.01 -8.04
CA TYR A 276 1.50 -3.86 -7.78
C TYR A 276 1.89 -4.32 -6.37
N VAL A 277 1.20 -3.83 -5.33
CA VAL A 277 1.46 -4.20 -3.93
C VAL A 277 1.19 -5.69 -3.70
N CYS A 278 0.09 -6.24 -4.23
CA CYS A 278 -0.23 -7.67 -4.14
C CYS A 278 0.85 -8.57 -4.78
N ALA A 279 1.48 -8.12 -5.87
CA ALA A 279 2.58 -8.85 -6.50
C ALA A 279 3.89 -8.71 -5.72
N THR A 280 4.07 -7.59 -5.01
CA THR A 280 5.30 -7.28 -4.27
C THR A 280 5.37 -7.96 -2.90
N LEU A 281 4.27 -8.01 -2.13
CA LEU A 281 4.26 -8.57 -0.78
C LEU A 281 4.81 -9.99 -0.67
N PRO A 282 4.47 -10.95 -1.57
CA PRO A 282 5.05 -12.29 -1.52
C PRO A 282 6.57 -12.32 -1.71
N SER A 283 7.13 -11.42 -2.55
CA SER A 283 8.58 -11.34 -2.75
C SER A 283 9.35 -10.84 -1.53
N MET A 284 8.64 -10.19 -0.60
CA MET A 284 9.16 -9.77 0.72
C MET A 284 8.90 -10.81 1.82
N GLY A 285 8.35 -11.98 1.49
CA GLY A 285 8.00 -13.01 2.45
C GLY A 285 6.71 -12.72 3.23
N ILE A 286 5.86 -11.82 2.74
CA ILE A 286 4.60 -11.46 3.39
C ILE A 286 3.45 -12.19 2.69
N GLU A 287 2.77 -13.07 3.43
CA GLU A 287 1.57 -13.76 2.98
C GLU A 287 0.40 -13.45 3.93
N GLY A 288 -0.83 -13.44 3.41
CA GLY A 288 -2.04 -13.27 4.22
C GLY A 288 -2.42 -11.83 4.58
N VAL A 289 -1.66 -10.83 4.14
CA VAL A 289 -2.02 -9.42 4.31
C VAL A 289 -3.06 -9.01 3.27
N GLU A 290 -4.15 -8.43 3.74
CA GLU A 290 -5.21 -7.97 2.86
C GLU A 290 -4.88 -6.59 2.27
N THR A 291 -4.74 -6.54 0.94
CA THR A 291 -4.50 -5.29 0.20
C THR A 291 -5.76 -4.90 -0.58
N SER A 292 -6.22 -3.68 -0.40
CA SER A 292 -7.44 -3.20 -1.07
C SER A 292 -7.37 -1.71 -1.38
N THR A 293 -8.17 -1.26 -2.35
CA THR A 293 -8.51 0.16 -2.41
C THR A 293 -9.53 0.48 -1.31
N PHE A 294 -9.56 1.74 -0.83
CA PHE A 294 -10.57 2.16 0.15
C PHE A 294 -11.98 1.82 -0.33
N ASN A 295 -12.31 2.14 -1.58
CA ASN A 295 -13.63 1.87 -2.14
C ASN A 295 -13.93 0.37 -2.27
N GLY A 296 -12.94 -0.46 -2.59
CA GLY A 296 -13.08 -1.91 -2.62
C GLY A 296 -13.41 -2.47 -1.23
N TRP A 297 -12.70 -1.99 -0.20
CA TRP A 297 -12.95 -2.34 1.19
C TRP A 297 -14.33 -1.86 1.66
N ALA A 298 -14.66 -0.58 1.43
CA ALA A 298 -15.95 0.00 1.75
C ALA A 298 -17.10 -0.81 1.14
N LEU A 299 -17.01 -1.12 -0.16
CA LEU A 299 -18.04 -1.87 -0.87
C LEU A 299 -18.21 -3.29 -0.32
N SER A 300 -17.13 -3.95 0.10
CA SER A 300 -17.18 -5.28 0.70
C SER A 300 -17.99 -5.31 2.02
N ILE A 301 -17.85 -4.25 2.84
CA ILE A 301 -18.59 -4.10 4.10
C ILE A 301 -20.05 -3.69 3.82
N ILE A 302 -20.26 -2.68 2.97
CA ILE A 302 -21.59 -2.18 2.64
C ILE A 302 -22.49 -3.29 2.06
N ARG A 303 -21.95 -4.14 1.19
CA ARG A 303 -22.71 -5.27 0.61
C ARG A 303 -23.19 -6.29 1.65
N LYS A 304 -22.49 -6.40 2.78
CA LYS A 304 -22.87 -7.29 3.89
C LYS A 304 -23.81 -6.61 4.88
N ALA A 305 -23.56 -5.32 5.17
CA ALA A 305 -24.27 -4.57 6.19
C ALA A 305 -25.57 -3.91 5.71
N VAL A 306 -25.68 -3.57 4.42
CA VAL A 306 -26.82 -2.83 3.87
C VAL A 306 -27.77 -3.75 3.12
N ARG A 307 -29.04 -3.69 3.51
CA ARG A 307 -30.11 -4.44 2.85
C ARG A 307 -30.34 -3.91 1.43
N GLY A 308 -30.71 -4.80 0.50
CA GLY A 308 -31.06 -4.41 -0.87
C GLY A 308 -29.88 -4.09 -1.79
N ARG A 309 -28.62 -4.29 -1.34
CA ARG A 309 -27.40 -4.09 -2.14
C ARG A 309 -27.40 -2.78 -2.91
N PRO A 310 -27.14 -1.63 -2.28
CA PRO A 310 -27.17 -0.34 -2.91
C PRO A 310 -26.25 -0.29 -4.13
N PHE A 311 -26.68 0.42 -5.17
CA PHE A 311 -25.92 0.55 -6.39
C PHE A 311 -25.31 1.95 -6.49
N PHE A 312 -23.98 2.01 -6.54
CA PHE A 312 -23.22 3.25 -6.65
C PHE A 312 -22.88 3.55 -8.11
N LYS A 313 -23.13 4.79 -8.53
CA LYS A 313 -22.82 5.28 -9.87
C LYS A 313 -21.93 6.51 -9.80
N PHE A 314 -21.02 6.63 -10.76
CA PHE A 314 -20.36 7.90 -10.99
C PHE A 314 -21.36 8.87 -11.61
N LEU A 315 -21.70 9.90 -10.86
CA LEU A 315 -22.56 10.97 -11.33
C LEU A 315 -21.67 12.16 -11.70
N ASN A 316 -21.97 12.78 -12.86
CA ASN A 316 -21.30 14.04 -13.20
C ASN A 316 -21.97 15.16 -12.41
N VAL A 317 -21.33 15.57 -11.31
CA VAL A 317 -21.80 16.61 -10.41
C VAL A 317 -20.85 17.80 -10.39
N PRO A 318 -21.32 19.01 -10.07
CA PRO A 318 -20.46 20.16 -9.87
C PRO A 318 -19.44 19.92 -8.72
N SER A 319 -18.25 20.50 -8.83
CA SER A 319 -17.14 20.32 -7.87
C SER A 319 -17.53 20.63 -6.42
N PHE A 320 -18.37 21.64 -6.20
CA PHE A 320 -18.82 22.00 -4.86
C PHE A 320 -19.61 20.88 -4.14
N VAL A 321 -20.29 20.00 -4.90
CA VAL A 321 -20.97 18.82 -4.33
C VAL A 321 -19.96 17.83 -3.80
N GLU A 322 -18.90 17.58 -4.55
CA GLU A 322 -17.80 16.74 -4.11
C GLU A 322 -17.08 17.38 -2.92
N GLU A 323 -16.78 18.68 -2.98
CA GLU A 323 -16.15 19.43 -1.89
C GLU A 323 -16.94 19.32 -0.58
N ILE A 324 -18.28 19.43 -0.62
CA ILE A 324 -19.13 19.22 0.56
C ILE A 324 -19.02 17.79 1.07
N LYS A 325 -19.14 16.79 0.20
CA LYS A 325 -19.13 15.37 0.60
C LYS A 325 -17.77 14.88 1.14
N PHE A 326 -16.68 15.56 0.80
CA PHE A 326 -15.33 15.25 1.28
C PHE A 326 -14.79 16.24 2.31
N SER A 327 -15.61 17.14 2.82
CA SER A 327 -15.19 18.12 3.81
C SER A 327 -15.09 17.55 5.23
N GLU A 328 -14.36 18.23 6.11
CA GLU A 328 -14.36 17.90 7.55
C GLU A 328 -15.72 18.19 8.19
N GLU A 329 -16.42 19.17 7.65
CA GLU A 329 -17.72 19.58 8.13
C GLU A 329 -18.80 18.49 7.91
N ILE A 330 -18.75 17.74 6.80
CA ILE A 330 -19.66 16.63 6.58
C ILE A 330 -19.40 15.48 7.55
N LEU A 331 -18.15 15.27 7.97
CA LEU A 331 -17.81 14.30 9.00
C LEU A 331 -18.51 14.65 10.33
N LYS A 332 -18.42 15.91 10.74
CA LYS A 332 -19.11 16.43 11.94
C LYS A 332 -20.64 16.37 11.80
N ALA A 333 -21.15 16.67 10.61
CA ALA A 333 -22.60 16.58 10.32
C ALA A 333 -23.11 15.13 10.40
N LEU A 334 -22.34 14.13 9.97
CA LEU A 334 -22.67 12.71 10.12
C LEU A 334 -22.74 12.30 11.61
N GLU A 335 -21.77 12.71 12.40
CA GLU A 335 -21.73 12.47 13.84
C GLU A 335 -22.93 13.12 14.55
N GLY A 336 -23.20 14.39 14.27
CA GLY A 336 -24.37 15.09 14.78
C GLY A 336 -25.69 14.51 14.33
N TRP A 337 -25.76 13.90 13.12
CA TRP A 337 -26.93 13.19 12.64
C TRP A 337 -27.23 11.94 13.48
N VAL A 338 -26.23 11.13 13.74
CA VAL A 338 -26.35 9.94 14.60
C VAL A 338 -26.71 10.34 16.04
N GLU A 339 -26.12 11.40 16.58
CA GLU A 339 -26.50 11.92 17.91
C GLU A 339 -27.96 12.38 17.95
N LYS A 340 -28.44 13.08 16.94
CA LYS A 340 -29.86 13.51 16.83
C LYS A 340 -30.79 12.30 16.86
N GLN A 341 -30.46 11.23 16.13
CA GLN A 341 -31.22 9.98 16.13
C GLN A 341 -31.18 9.30 17.50
N ASN A 342 -30.01 9.24 18.14
CA ASN A 342 -29.84 8.63 19.46
C ASN A 342 -30.66 9.37 20.52
N ARG A 343 -30.68 10.70 20.53
CA ARG A 343 -31.52 11.51 21.45
C ARG A 343 -33.02 11.24 21.26
N ALA A 344 -33.45 11.14 20.00
CA ALA A 344 -34.84 10.81 19.68
C ALA A 344 -35.21 9.39 20.13
N LEU A 345 -34.32 8.42 19.95
CA LEU A 345 -34.51 7.06 20.44
C LEU A 345 -34.57 7.00 21.97
N ASP A 346 -33.62 7.67 22.66
CA ASP A 346 -33.59 7.73 24.10
C ASP A 346 -34.90 8.28 24.71
N ALA A 347 -35.47 9.32 24.10
CA ALA A 347 -36.75 9.88 24.54
C ALA A 347 -37.89 8.85 24.39
N GLN A 348 -37.93 8.12 23.28
CA GLN A 348 -38.94 7.08 23.03
C GLN A 348 -38.79 5.89 23.97
N VAL A 349 -37.55 5.40 24.22
CA VAL A 349 -37.30 4.32 25.19
C VAL A 349 -37.69 4.74 26.59
N LYS A 350 -37.33 5.95 27.04
CA LYS A 350 -37.70 6.46 28.33
C LYS A 350 -39.23 6.53 28.52
N GLU A 351 -39.96 6.92 27.52
CA GLU A 351 -41.42 6.97 27.56
C GLU A 351 -42.07 5.59 27.65
N ILE A 352 -41.60 4.64 26.82
CA ILE A 352 -42.18 3.28 26.80
C ILE A 352 -41.82 2.50 28.04
N PHE A 353 -40.57 2.60 28.51
CA PHE A 353 -40.05 1.81 29.61
C PHE A 353 -40.18 2.48 30.99
N LYS A 354 -40.83 3.65 31.08
CA LYS A 354 -41.06 4.36 32.37
C LYS A 354 -41.73 3.51 33.44
N LYS A 355 -42.54 2.50 33.03
CA LYS A 355 -43.20 1.56 33.93
C LYS A 355 -42.24 0.52 34.53
N TRP A 356 -41.03 0.36 33.99
CA TRP A 356 -40.05 -0.64 34.39
C TRP A 356 -38.70 0.00 34.71
N PRO A 357 -38.57 0.63 35.90
CA PRO A 357 -37.36 1.40 36.28
C PRO A 357 -36.06 0.59 36.24
N GLY A 358 -36.14 -0.73 36.50
CA GLY A 358 -34.99 -1.64 36.44
C GLY A 358 -34.40 -1.76 35.03
N LEU A 359 -35.27 -1.94 34.04
CA LEU A 359 -34.88 -2.00 32.63
C LEU A 359 -34.37 -0.64 32.13
N LEU A 360 -35.06 0.46 32.55
CA LEU A 360 -34.62 1.79 32.18
C LEU A 360 -33.24 2.14 32.75
N LYS A 361 -32.90 1.62 33.95
CA LYS A 361 -31.54 1.72 34.49
C LYS A 361 -30.50 0.97 33.69
N SER A 362 -30.82 -0.22 33.15
CA SER A 362 -29.96 -0.96 32.25
C SER A 362 -29.70 -0.18 30.97
N TRP A 363 -30.73 0.35 30.33
CA TRP A 363 -30.61 1.22 29.16
C TRP A 363 -29.71 2.44 29.39
N THR A 364 -29.80 3.08 30.54
CA THR A 364 -28.97 4.26 30.87
C THR A 364 -27.52 3.94 31.14
N LYS A 365 -27.19 2.76 31.63
CA LYS A 365 -25.80 2.31 31.83
C LYS A 365 -25.00 2.19 30.53
N THR A 366 -25.66 1.94 29.43
CA THR A 366 -25.05 1.71 28.11
C THR A 366 -25.04 2.96 27.21
N ASN A 367 -25.20 4.15 27.79
CA ASN A 367 -25.24 5.40 27.00
C ASN A 367 -24.01 5.67 26.15
N ASN A 368 -22.84 5.15 26.51
CA ASN A 368 -21.59 5.30 25.76
C ASN A 368 -21.40 4.22 24.71
N THR A 369 -22.31 3.26 24.60
CA THR A 369 -22.26 2.20 23.58
C THR A 369 -22.94 2.69 22.29
N ALA A 370 -22.43 2.28 21.14
CA ALA A 370 -23.05 2.56 19.84
C ALA A 370 -24.49 2.01 19.79
N VAL A 371 -25.34 2.67 19.02
CA VAL A 371 -26.80 2.48 19.09
C VAL A 371 -27.27 1.05 18.75
N LEU A 372 -26.65 0.38 17.78
CA LEU A 372 -27.08 -0.96 17.37
C LEU A 372 -26.69 -2.05 18.39
N PRO A 373 -25.44 -2.14 18.86
CA PRO A 373 -25.09 -3.01 19.99
C PRO A 373 -25.96 -2.73 21.22
N ARG A 374 -26.15 -1.47 21.57
CA ARG A 374 -26.98 -1.05 22.71
C ARG A 374 -28.42 -1.53 22.58
N LEU A 375 -29.04 -1.41 21.41
CA LEU A 375 -30.38 -1.95 21.17
C LEU A 375 -30.44 -3.47 21.30
N LYS A 376 -29.42 -4.17 20.78
CA LYS A 376 -29.31 -5.62 20.88
C LYS A 376 -29.18 -6.11 22.31
N ASP A 377 -28.28 -5.50 23.09
CA ASP A 377 -28.07 -5.83 24.49
C ASP A 377 -29.32 -5.54 25.32
N PHE A 378 -29.96 -4.40 25.07
CA PHE A 378 -31.19 -4.04 25.76
C PHE A 378 -32.35 -4.96 25.38
N ALA A 379 -32.46 -5.40 24.13
CA ALA A 379 -33.45 -6.39 23.73
C ALA A 379 -33.20 -7.77 24.42
N HIS A 380 -31.93 -8.12 24.64
CA HIS A 380 -31.57 -9.30 25.45
C HIS A 380 -32.03 -9.14 26.90
N ASP A 381 -31.75 -7.99 27.54
CA ASP A 381 -32.20 -7.69 28.92
C ASP A 381 -33.73 -7.78 29.04
N VAL A 382 -34.46 -7.24 28.07
CA VAL A 382 -35.92 -7.35 28.03
C VAL A 382 -36.37 -8.81 27.90
N LYS A 383 -35.71 -9.62 27.07
CA LYS A 383 -36.01 -11.03 26.88
C LYS A 383 -35.81 -11.84 28.17
N GLU A 384 -34.74 -11.58 28.92
CA GLU A 384 -34.41 -12.26 30.16
C GLU A 384 -35.16 -11.72 31.38
N SER A 385 -35.88 -10.58 31.25
CA SER A 385 -36.63 -9.94 32.32
C SER A 385 -37.84 -10.78 32.79
N SER A 386 -38.34 -10.48 33.96
CA SER A 386 -39.56 -11.04 34.54
C SER A 386 -40.87 -10.41 34.05
N LEU A 387 -40.84 -9.68 32.93
CA LEU A 387 -42.02 -9.03 32.35
C LEU A 387 -43.10 -10.05 31.98
N PRO A 388 -44.41 -9.72 32.11
CA PRO A 388 -45.46 -10.51 31.50
C PRO A 388 -45.22 -10.72 30.01
N LYS A 389 -45.57 -11.87 29.51
CA LYS A 389 -45.30 -12.26 28.11
C LYS A 389 -45.78 -11.21 27.11
N TYR A 390 -46.99 -10.69 27.27
CA TYR A 390 -47.58 -9.69 26.42
C TYR A 390 -46.74 -8.37 26.38
N ASP A 391 -46.36 -7.86 27.54
CA ASP A 391 -45.53 -6.64 27.64
C ASP A 391 -44.14 -6.88 27.04
N LYS A 392 -43.54 -8.07 27.31
CA LYS A 392 -42.26 -8.46 26.73
C LYS A 392 -42.31 -8.48 25.21
N ASP A 393 -43.34 -9.09 24.62
CA ASP A 393 -43.50 -9.18 23.16
C ASP A 393 -43.67 -7.78 22.52
N GLN A 394 -44.43 -6.88 23.17
CA GLN A 394 -44.59 -5.49 22.71
C GLN A 394 -43.29 -4.70 22.78
N CYS A 395 -42.53 -4.81 23.88
CA CYS A 395 -41.22 -4.16 24.04
C CYS A 395 -40.23 -4.68 23.00
N LEU A 396 -40.13 -5.98 22.81
CA LEU A 396 -39.25 -6.57 21.79
C LEU A 396 -39.63 -6.16 20.38
N ALA A 397 -40.93 -6.11 20.04
CA ALA A 397 -41.39 -5.63 18.74
C ALA A 397 -40.98 -4.17 18.48
N PHE A 398 -41.10 -3.30 19.50
CA PHE A 398 -40.62 -1.91 19.42
C PHE A 398 -39.11 -1.84 19.17
N LEU A 399 -38.31 -2.56 19.98
CA LEU A 399 -36.84 -2.55 19.88
C LEU A 399 -36.35 -3.10 18.53
N ASN A 400 -36.96 -4.21 18.06
CA ASN A 400 -36.64 -4.79 16.75
C ASN A 400 -36.96 -3.82 15.62
N ARG A 401 -38.10 -3.12 15.69
CA ARG A 401 -38.43 -2.08 14.71
C ARG A 401 -37.41 -0.95 14.72
N LYS A 402 -36.98 -0.49 15.91
CA LYS A 402 -35.99 0.56 16.03
C LYS A 402 -34.61 0.15 15.52
N SER A 403 -34.21 -1.10 15.80
CA SER A 403 -32.99 -1.66 15.20
C SER A 403 -33.07 -1.67 13.68
N PHE A 404 -34.21 -2.11 13.13
CA PHE A 404 -34.46 -2.09 11.70
C PHE A 404 -34.38 -0.69 11.09
N ASP A 405 -35.03 0.33 11.74
CA ASP A 405 -35.00 1.72 11.29
C ASP A 405 -33.58 2.31 11.34
N MET A 406 -32.79 1.95 12.37
CA MET A 406 -31.40 2.42 12.52
C MET A 406 -30.41 1.79 11.53
N GLU A 407 -30.73 0.63 10.96
CA GLU A 407 -29.91 -0.04 9.94
C GLU A 407 -30.17 0.50 8.51
N ASP A 408 -31.05 1.47 8.32
CA ASP A 408 -31.31 2.06 6.99
C ASP A 408 -30.31 3.20 6.68
N TYR A 409 -29.05 2.83 6.53
CA TYR A 409 -27.93 3.76 6.29
C TYR A 409 -28.09 4.55 4.98
N VAL A 410 -28.69 3.93 3.94
CA VAL A 410 -28.92 4.59 2.64
C VAL A 410 -29.92 5.71 2.79
N GLN A 411 -31.03 5.44 3.49
CA GLN A 411 -32.04 6.45 3.75
C GLN A 411 -31.50 7.58 4.65
N ASP A 412 -30.62 7.25 5.57
CA ASP A 412 -29.93 8.26 6.39
C ASP A 412 -29.05 9.19 5.56
N VAL A 413 -28.28 8.67 4.59
CA VAL A 413 -27.50 9.53 3.67
C VAL A 413 -28.44 10.45 2.88
N TYR A 414 -29.53 9.93 2.35
CA TYR A 414 -30.52 10.79 1.65
C TYR A 414 -31.13 11.84 2.59
N ASN A 415 -31.48 11.48 3.82
CA ASN A 415 -32.07 12.41 4.77
C ASN A 415 -31.07 13.48 5.20
N LEU A 416 -29.82 13.11 5.48
CA LEU A 416 -28.73 14.03 5.83
C LEU A 416 -28.47 15.04 4.70
N LEU A 417 -28.29 14.55 3.47
CA LEU A 417 -27.99 15.43 2.32
C LEU A 417 -29.18 16.27 1.89
N HIS A 418 -30.40 15.90 2.27
CA HIS A 418 -31.60 16.65 2.02
C HIS A 418 -31.89 17.72 3.11
N ASP A 419 -31.42 17.52 4.35
CA ASP A 419 -31.62 18.44 5.49
C ASP A 419 -30.66 19.62 5.42
N SER A 420 -31.00 20.62 4.58
CA SER A 420 -30.21 21.85 4.43
C SER A 420 -30.01 22.60 5.76
N GLY A 421 -30.99 22.53 6.69
CA GLY A 421 -30.90 23.16 8.00
C GLY A 421 -29.82 22.51 8.88
N HIS A 422 -29.77 21.18 8.87
CA HIS A 422 -28.74 20.43 9.59
C HIS A 422 -27.34 20.71 9.01
N LEU A 423 -27.18 20.60 7.68
CA LEU A 423 -25.88 20.84 7.03
C LEU A 423 -25.38 22.28 7.22
N LYS A 424 -26.27 23.26 7.20
CA LYS A 424 -25.91 24.68 7.42
C LYS A 424 -25.35 24.94 8.81
N GLY A 425 -25.70 24.12 9.80
CA GLY A 425 -25.14 24.18 11.15
C GLY A 425 -23.67 23.80 11.25
N TYR A 426 -23.12 23.13 10.24
CA TYR A 426 -21.73 22.63 10.21
C TYR A 426 -20.89 23.29 9.12
N LEU A 427 -21.46 23.55 7.95
CA LEU A 427 -20.74 24.11 6.81
C LEU A 427 -20.35 25.58 7.04
N PRO A 428 -19.15 26.00 6.60
CA PRO A 428 -18.71 27.38 6.77
C PRO A 428 -19.59 28.36 5.97
N PRO A 429 -19.81 29.55 6.48
CA PRO A 429 -20.59 30.56 5.79
C PRO A 429 -19.96 30.93 4.43
N ASN A 430 -20.75 30.84 3.38
CA ASN A 430 -20.36 31.18 2.01
C ASN A 430 -21.54 31.91 1.34
N PRO A 431 -21.33 32.99 0.56
CA PRO A 431 -22.41 33.67 -0.15
C PRO A 431 -23.25 32.78 -1.07
N LYS A 432 -22.68 31.68 -1.56
CA LYS A 432 -23.37 30.69 -2.41
C LYS A 432 -23.91 29.47 -1.63
N LEU A 433 -23.74 29.42 -0.31
CA LEU A 433 -24.06 28.23 0.49
C LEU A 433 -25.52 27.80 0.31
N ASP A 434 -26.47 28.72 0.39
CA ASP A 434 -27.89 28.40 0.25
C ASP A 434 -28.20 27.82 -1.13
N SER A 435 -27.63 28.39 -2.19
CA SER A 435 -27.80 27.88 -3.55
C SER A 435 -27.14 26.50 -3.76
N HIS A 436 -26.02 26.25 -3.13
CA HIS A 436 -25.35 24.95 -3.15
C HIS A 436 -26.17 23.89 -2.41
N LEU A 437 -26.72 24.22 -1.24
CA LEU A 437 -27.57 23.32 -0.47
C LEU A 437 -28.91 23.03 -1.19
N ASP A 438 -29.52 24.02 -1.82
CA ASP A 438 -30.71 23.83 -2.65
C ASP A 438 -30.45 22.92 -3.86
N TYR A 439 -29.29 23.05 -4.49
CA TYR A 439 -28.89 22.14 -5.55
C TYR A 439 -28.67 20.71 -5.01
N LEU A 440 -27.94 20.56 -3.91
CA LEU A 440 -27.67 19.27 -3.27
C LEU A 440 -28.98 18.57 -2.86
N LYS A 441 -29.92 19.31 -2.28
CA LYS A 441 -31.26 18.82 -1.93
C LYS A 441 -31.99 18.26 -3.15
N ARG A 442 -32.10 19.04 -4.26
CA ARG A 442 -32.73 18.59 -5.50
C ARG A 442 -32.04 17.38 -6.13
N LEU A 443 -30.70 17.36 -6.10
CA LEU A 443 -29.93 16.22 -6.57
C LEU A 443 -30.24 14.96 -5.75
N THR A 444 -30.32 15.11 -4.43
CA THR A 444 -30.63 14.03 -3.49
C THR A 444 -32.06 13.48 -3.71
N GLU A 445 -33.04 14.35 -3.91
CA GLU A 445 -34.41 13.94 -4.25
C GLU A 445 -34.46 13.13 -5.55
N LYS A 446 -33.78 13.61 -6.60
CA LYS A 446 -33.67 12.91 -7.89
C LYS A 446 -32.99 11.53 -7.74
N ASN A 447 -31.95 11.43 -6.93
CA ASN A 447 -31.22 10.20 -6.71
C ASN A 447 -32.05 9.21 -5.86
N ARG A 448 -32.71 9.68 -4.82
CA ARG A 448 -33.67 8.89 -4.01
C ARG A 448 -34.79 8.28 -4.85
N ALA A 449 -35.42 9.07 -5.73
CA ALA A 449 -36.46 8.60 -6.59
C ALA A 449 -36.02 7.46 -7.56
N LYS A 450 -34.73 7.38 -7.86
CA LYS A 450 -34.15 6.38 -8.74
C LYS A 450 -33.40 5.27 -7.97
N ASN A 451 -33.43 5.32 -6.65
CA ASN A 451 -32.61 4.46 -5.75
C ASN A 451 -31.13 4.42 -6.15
N ASN A 452 -30.57 5.56 -6.57
CA ASN A 452 -29.17 5.70 -6.94
C ASN A 452 -28.39 6.39 -5.81
N LEU A 453 -27.20 5.89 -5.53
CA LEU A 453 -26.17 6.60 -4.75
C LEU A 453 -25.06 7.06 -5.69
N ASP A 454 -24.50 8.23 -5.39
CA ASP A 454 -23.25 8.65 -6.01
C ASP A 454 -22.10 7.81 -5.46
N TYR A 455 -21.10 7.58 -6.30
CA TYR A 455 -19.89 6.88 -5.86
C TYR A 455 -19.23 7.54 -4.65
N PHE A 456 -19.36 8.86 -4.53
CA PHE A 456 -18.87 9.63 -3.38
C PHE A 456 -19.70 9.46 -2.10
N ASP A 457 -20.92 8.94 -2.18
CA ASP A 457 -21.75 8.65 -1.02
C ASP A 457 -21.29 7.38 -0.27
N MET A 458 -20.39 6.59 -0.86
CA MET A 458 -19.92 5.33 -0.30
C MET A 458 -19.23 5.53 1.07
N SER A 459 -18.38 6.55 1.19
CA SER A 459 -17.72 6.90 2.46
C SER A 459 -18.73 7.37 3.52
N LEU A 460 -19.79 8.09 3.12
CA LEU A 460 -20.83 8.54 4.04
C LEU A 460 -21.63 7.35 4.59
N VAL A 461 -22.05 6.42 3.71
CA VAL A 461 -22.73 5.16 4.10
C VAL A 461 -21.84 4.36 5.06
N LEU A 462 -20.58 4.17 4.71
CA LEU A 462 -19.65 3.39 5.54
C LEU A 462 -19.40 4.03 6.91
N ARG A 463 -19.31 5.39 6.97
CA ARG A 463 -19.18 6.11 8.24
C ARG A 463 -20.41 5.95 9.13
N LEU A 464 -21.62 6.01 8.57
CA LEU A 464 -22.86 5.76 9.30
C LEU A 464 -22.91 4.33 9.86
N ILE A 465 -22.51 3.33 9.05
CA ILE A 465 -22.38 1.94 9.50
C ILE A 465 -21.43 1.89 10.71
N GLN A 466 -20.26 2.50 10.61
CA GLN A 466 -19.26 2.50 11.65
C GLN A 466 -19.76 3.18 12.95
N LEU A 467 -20.36 4.37 12.84
CA LEU A 467 -20.86 5.12 13.98
C LEU A 467 -21.98 4.37 14.74
N LYS A 468 -22.90 3.76 13.98
CA LYS A 468 -24.05 3.07 14.58
C LYS A 468 -23.72 1.69 15.14
N ASN A 469 -22.68 1.01 14.61
CA ASN A 469 -22.20 -0.28 15.10
C ASN A 469 -21.07 -0.16 16.13
N GLY A 470 -20.48 1.03 16.33
CA GLY A 470 -19.30 1.21 17.18
C GLY A 470 -18.00 0.75 16.54
N GLY A 471 -18.00 0.45 15.25
CA GLY A 471 -16.87 0.01 14.44
C GLY A 471 -17.34 -0.55 13.11
N LEU A 472 -16.42 -0.98 12.26
CA LEU A 472 -16.74 -1.62 10.99
C LEU A 472 -17.11 -3.09 11.25
N PRO A 473 -18.30 -3.58 10.84
CA PRO A 473 -18.68 -4.98 11.03
C PRO A 473 -17.69 -5.94 10.37
N ASP A 474 -17.24 -6.96 11.10
CA ASP A 474 -16.33 -8.00 10.60
C ASP A 474 -17.05 -9.15 9.87
N GLY A 475 -18.38 -9.19 9.98
CA GLY A 475 -19.25 -10.23 9.42
C GLY A 475 -19.47 -11.43 10.33
N THR A 476 -18.86 -11.49 11.51
CA THR A 476 -19.06 -12.51 12.54
C THR A 476 -19.95 -12.03 13.68
N GLY A 477 -20.37 -10.78 13.65
CA GLY A 477 -21.15 -10.09 14.68
C GLY A 477 -20.30 -9.20 15.60
N GLY A 478 -19.00 -9.12 15.34
CA GLY A 478 -18.04 -8.21 15.97
C GLY A 478 -17.72 -7.00 15.09
N VAL A 479 -16.71 -6.26 15.50
CA VAL A 479 -16.15 -5.12 14.75
C VAL A 479 -14.71 -5.41 14.34
N THR A 480 -14.33 -4.93 13.17
CA THR A 480 -12.96 -5.02 12.66
C THR A 480 -12.00 -4.29 13.60
N SER A 481 -10.97 -4.99 14.02
CA SER A 481 -9.87 -4.47 14.82
C SER A 481 -8.57 -4.89 14.16
N LEU A 482 -7.92 -3.95 13.45
CA LEU A 482 -6.66 -4.22 12.77
C LEU A 482 -5.49 -4.10 13.73
N ASP A 483 -4.54 -5.03 13.64
CA ASP A 483 -3.28 -4.98 14.37
C ASP A 483 -2.32 -3.96 13.74
N HIS A 484 -2.36 -3.80 12.43
CA HIS A 484 -1.60 -2.77 11.72
C HIS A 484 -2.30 -2.32 10.44
N LEU A 485 -2.21 -1.04 10.12
CA LEU A 485 -2.76 -0.43 8.91
C LEU A 485 -1.68 0.38 8.19
N VAL A 486 -1.48 0.07 6.92
CA VAL A 486 -0.67 0.88 6.02
C VAL A 486 -1.59 1.69 5.11
N ILE A 487 -1.43 3.00 5.07
CA ILE A 487 -2.17 3.91 4.18
C ILE A 487 -1.16 4.50 3.19
N ASP A 488 -1.26 4.12 1.93
CA ASP A 488 -0.41 4.66 0.87
C ASP A 488 -1.14 5.72 0.04
N GLU A 489 -0.40 6.70 -0.48
CA GLU A 489 -0.92 7.87 -1.18
C GLU A 489 -1.95 8.65 -0.33
N ALA A 490 -1.65 8.85 0.93
CA ALA A 490 -2.55 9.40 1.94
C ALA A 490 -3.16 10.77 1.57
N GLN A 491 -2.46 11.59 0.75
CA GLN A 491 -2.92 12.90 0.30
C GLN A 491 -4.17 12.86 -0.59
N ASP A 492 -4.59 11.67 -1.06
CA ASP A 492 -5.78 11.52 -1.89
C ASP A 492 -7.03 11.08 -1.12
N PHE A 493 -6.91 10.86 0.19
CA PHE A 493 -8.05 10.52 1.03
C PHE A 493 -8.62 11.76 1.72
N GLY A 494 -9.95 11.82 1.79
CA GLY A 494 -10.67 12.89 2.48
C GLY A 494 -10.84 12.61 3.99
N PRO A 495 -11.31 13.61 4.76
CA PRO A 495 -11.49 13.50 6.21
C PRO A 495 -12.36 12.33 6.65
N VAL A 496 -13.45 12.05 5.93
CA VAL A 496 -14.36 10.92 6.26
C VAL A 496 -13.66 9.58 6.07
N GLU A 497 -12.90 9.43 4.98
CA GLU A 497 -12.15 8.21 4.68
C GLU A 497 -11.05 7.98 5.75
N PHE A 498 -10.33 9.03 6.13
CA PHE A 498 -9.36 8.97 7.22
C PHE A 498 -10.01 8.56 8.56
N ALA A 499 -11.11 9.20 8.95
CA ALA A 499 -11.81 8.88 10.19
C ALA A 499 -12.24 7.41 10.24
N ILE A 500 -12.68 6.86 9.11
CA ILE A 500 -13.05 5.44 8.98
C ILE A 500 -11.83 4.55 9.18
N MET A 501 -10.75 4.82 8.47
CA MET A 501 -9.52 4.02 8.51
C MET A 501 -8.87 4.06 9.90
N MET A 502 -8.77 5.24 10.50
CA MET A 502 -8.20 5.43 11.83
C MET A 502 -8.98 4.71 12.93
N SER A 503 -10.30 4.59 12.79
CA SER A 503 -11.13 3.88 13.77
C SER A 503 -11.17 2.37 13.57
N ALA A 504 -10.59 1.84 12.51
CA ALA A 504 -10.51 0.39 12.25
C ALA A 504 -9.30 -0.27 12.92
N VAL A 505 -8.36 0.54 13.43
CA VAL A 505 -7.14 0.04 14.09
C VAL A 505 -7.40 -0.09 15.59
N SER A 506 -6.94 -1.16 16.20
CA SER A 506 -7.08 -1.42 17.64
C SER A 506 -6.34 -0.38 18.49
N ASP A 507 -5.17 0.03 18.03
CA ASP A 507 -4.35 1.09 18.62
C ASP A 507 -3.86 2.04 17.52
N LYS A 508 -4.09 3.34 17.69
CA LYS A 508 -3.66 4.38 16.74
C LYS A 508 -2.15 4.42 16.51
N ARG A 509 -1.36 3.83 17.41
CA ARG A 509 0.09 3.68 17.27
C ARG A 509 0.48 2.69 16.18
N GLN A 510 -0.40 1.78 15.81
CA GLN A 510 -0.15 0.72 14.84
C GLN A 510 -0.54 1.14 13.41
N ILE A 511 -0.04 2.29 12.97
CA ILE A 511 -0.33 2.84 11.65
C ILE A 511 0.96 3.31 10.97
N THR A 512 1.07 2.99 9.69
CA THR A 512 2.07 3.57 8.78
C THR A 512 1.36 4.36 7.70
N ILE A 513 1.60 5.66 7.63
CA ILE A 513 0.97 6.57 6.65
C ILE A 513 2.03 7.09 5.70
N VAL A 514 1.77 6.98 4.42
CA VAL A 514 2.71 7.39 3.36
C VAL A 514 2.03 8.36 2.42
N GLY A 515 2.71 9.45 2.07
CA GLY A 515 2.13 10.40 1.12
C GLY A 515 3.07 11.49 0.61
N ASP A 516 2.58 12.19 -0.43
CA ASP A 516 3.25 13.33 -1.04
C ASP A 516 2.21 14.37 -1.47
N VAL A 517 2.15 15.48 -0.77
CA VAL A 517 1.16 16.54 -1.05
C VAL A 517 1.32 17.13 -2.46
N ALA A 518 2.55 17.16 -3.01
CA ALA A 518 2.81 17.63 -4.37
C ALA A 518 2.20 16.73 -5.45
N GLN A 519 1.90 15.46 -5.13
CA GLN A 519 1.29 14.49 -6.05
C GLN A 519 -0.24 14.40 -5.94
N LYS A 520 -0.88 15.36 -5.27
CA LYS A 520 -2.33 15.35 -5.13
C LYS A 520 -3.03 15.63 -6.47
N ILE A 521 -3.77 14.66 -7.01
CA ILE A 521 -4.49 14.81 -8.29
C ILE A 521 -5.99 15.10 -8.11
N LEU A 522 -6.56 14.78 -6.96
CA LEU A 522 -7.98 14.95 -6.70
C LEU A 522 -8.22 16.22 -5.87
N SER A 523 -8.46 17.35 -6.55
CA SER A 523 -8.64 18.67 -5.90
C SER A 523 -9.87 18.73 -4.99
N ALA A 524 -10.95 18.04 -5.36
CA ALA A 524 -12.18 18.01 -4.58
C ALA A 524 -12.03 17.30 -3.22
N ARG A 525 -11.10 16.35 -3.10
CA ARG A 525 -10.76 15.70 -1.84
C ARG A 525 -9.74 16.55 -1.10
N LYS A 526 -10.19 17.36 -0.16
CA LYS A 526 -9.27 18.12 0.69
C LYS A 526 -8.58 17.18 1.67
N PHE A 527 -7.30 16.90 1.44
CA PHE A 527 -6.47 16.24 2.45
C PHE A 527 -6.52 17.04 3.75
N ILE A 528 -6.70 16.35 4.87
CA ILE A 528 -6.81 17.00 6.18
C ILE A 528 -5.55 17.78 6.61
N GLY A 529 -4.45 17.59 5.90
CA GLY A 529 -3.14 18.16 6.21
C GLY A 529 -2.35 17.32 7.20
N TRP A 530 -1.03 17.35 7.06
CA TRP A 530 -0.14 16.56 7.93
C TRP A 530 -0.27 16.95 9.40
N ASN A 531 -0.41 18.22 9.71
CA ASN A 531 -0.58 18.71 11.09
C ASN A 531 -1.79 18.08 11.76
N LYS A 532 -2.90 17.94 11.03
CA LYS A 532 -4.12 17.33 11.55
C LYS A 532 -3.99 15.81 11.70
N VAL A 533 -3.26 15.16 10.78
CA VAL A 533 -2.93 13.72 10.90
C VAL A 533 -2.12 13.48 12.17
N VAL A 534 -1.08 14.27 12.38
CA VAL A 534 -0.20 14.23 13.56
C VAL A 534 -1.01 14.46 14.85
N GLU A 535 -1.85 15.49 14.89
CA GLU A 535 -2.75 15.80 16.03
C GLU A 535 -3.69 14.62 16.35
N ASN A 536 -4.31 14.03 15.32
CA ASN A 536 -5.24 12.90 15.48
C ASN A 536 -4.54 11.62 15.99
N LEU A 537 -3.24 11.49 15.74
CA LEU A 537 -2.39 10.40 16.24
C LEU A 537 -1.79 10.69 17.61
N GLY A 538 -1.92 11.93 18.12
CA GLY A 538 -1.29 12.35 19.36
C GLY A 538 0.24 12.44 19.27
N MET A 539 0.77 12.78 18.09
CA MET A 539 2.20 12.93 17.80
C MET A 539 2.60 14.41 17.83
N GLU A 540 3.90 14.66 17.86
CA GLU A 540 4.49 15.98 17.64
C GLU A 540 4.77 16.23 16.15
N GLU A 541 4.78 17.48 15.71
CA GLU A 541 4.98 17.86 14.29
C GLU A 541 6.32 17.37 13.72
N ASP A 542 7.35 17.30 14.55
CA ASP A 542 8.68 16.82 14.19
C ASP A 542 8.75 15.29 13.95
N SER A 543 7.64 14.58 14.22
CA SER A 543 7.55 13.14 14.01
C SER A 543 7.35 12.74 12.55
N ILE A 544 7.16 13.70 11.64
CA ILE A 544 7.03 13.43 10.21
C ILE A 544 8.40 13.19 9.61
N ILE A 545 8.63 11.97 9.13
CA ILE A 545 9.90 11.61 8.49
C ILE A 545 9.86 12.02 7.03
N ARG A 546 10.87 12.79 6.60
CA ARG A 546 10.97 13.32 5.25
C ARG A 546 12.04 12.58 4.47
N LEU A 547 11.62 11.90 3.38
CA LEU A 547 12.53 11.30 2.42
C LEU A 547 12.74 12.27 1.25
N GLU A 548 13.86 13.01 1.26
CA GLU A 548 14.09 14.11 0.31
C GLU A 548 14.78 13.64 -0.99
N VAL A 549 15.59 12.59 -0.92
CA VAL A 549 16.38 12.15 -2.07
C VAL A 549 15.55 11.22 -2.97
N SER A 550 15.43 11.62 -4.25
CA SER A 550 14.87 10.76 -5.29
C SER A 550 15.99 9.92 -5.91
N PHE A 551 15.94 8.62 -5.66
CA PHE A 551 16.89 7.66 -6.26
C PHE A 551 16.39 7.12 -7.61
N ARG A 552 15.19 7.46 -8.02
CA ARG A 552 14.46 6.84 -9.13
C ARG A 552 14.66 7.54 -10.46
N CYS A 553 14.23 8.79 -10.55
CA CYS A 553 14.27 9.56 -11.78
C CYS A 553 15.67 10.17 -12.00
N THR A 554 16.03 10.42 -13.26
CA THR A 554 17.27 11.17 -13.56
C THR A 554 17.15 12.62 -13.13
N ALA A 555 18.28 13.28 -12.85
CA ALA A 555 18.32 14.67 -12.44
C ALA A 555 17.66 15.64 -13.43
N PRO A 556 17.80 15.52 -14.77
CA PRO A 556 17.07 16.34 -15.73
C PRO A 556 15.55 16.21 -15.63
N ILE A 557 15.04 14.96 -15.47
CA ILE A 557 13.60 14.69 -15.32
C ILE A 557 13.07 15.31 -14.03
N MET A 558 13.78 15.14 -12.92
CA MET A 558 13.38 15.73 -11.64
C MET A 558 13.46 17.26 -11.64
N THR A 559 14.43 17.83 -12.32
CA THR A 559 14.54 19.30 -12.50
C THR A 559 13.30 19.85 -13.25
N LEU A 560 12.86 19.16 -14.31
CA LEU A 560 11.61 19.52 -15.01
C LEU A 560 10.39 19.35 -14.09
N ALA A 561 10.31 18.27 -13.33
CA ALA A 561 9.22 18.02 -12.40
C ALA A 561 9.12 19.13 -11.35
N HIS A 562 10.23 19.52 -10.72
CA HIS A 562 10.27 20.62 -9.75
C HIS A 562 9.87 21.96 -10.36
N LYS A 563 10.31 22.25 -11.60
CA LYS A 563 9.87 23.44 -12.32
C LYS A 563 8.35 23.45 -12.51
N VAL A 564 7.75 22.32 -12.92
CA VAL A 564 6.30 22.18 -13.06
C VAL A 564 5.59 22.32 -11.72
N ALA A 565 6.16 21.80 -10.63
CA ALA A 565 5.59 21.95 -9.29
C ALA A 565 5.61 23.38 -8.74
N GLY A 566 6.38 24.30 -9.37
CA GLY A 566 6.52 25.69 -8.93
C GLY A 566 7.62 25.91 -7.88
N ASP A 567 8.51 24.94 -7.72
CA ASP A 567 9.70 25.02 -6.86
C ASP A 567 10.95 24.70 -7.71
N PRO A 568 11.40 25.63 -8.58
CA PRO A 568 12.48 25.38 -9.51
C PRO A 568 13.82 25.23 -8.78
N LYS A 569 14.20 23.99 -8.52
CA LYS A 569 15.51 23.62 -7.96
C LYS A 569 16.27 22.79 -8.99
N LYS A 570 17.58 23.03 -9.10
CA LYS A 570 18.45 22.07 -9.77
C LYS A 570 18.64 20.89 -8.82
N VAL A 571 18.20 19.73 -9.27
CA VAL A 571 18.27 18.50 -8.47
C VAL A 571 19.61 17.84 -8.74
N GLU A 572 20.36 17.57 -7.69
CA GLU A 572 21.49 16.65 -7.74
C GLU A 572 20.96 15.23 -7.69
N GLY A 573 21.48 14.35 -8.51
CA GLY A 573 21.00 12.97 -8.57
C GLY A 573 21.52 12.24 -9.80
N ARG A 574 20.88 11.13 -10.12
CA ARG A 574 21.27 10.23 -11.20
C ARG A 574 21.35 10.97 -12.55
N ALA A 575 22.48 10.84 -13.24
CA ALA A 575 22.64 11.35 -14.60
C ALA A 575 21.71 10.62 -15.59
N GLY A 576 21.32 11.29 -16.66
CA GLY A 576 20.48 10.72 -17.70
C GLY A 576 20.20 11.73 -18.81
N PRO A 577 19.49 11.32 -19.88
CA PRO A 577 19.17 12.22 -20.97
C PRO A 577 18.20 13.32 -20.53
N ASP A 578 18.29 14.46 -21.19
CA ASP A 578 17.30 15.53 -21.03
C ASP A 578 15.93 15.07 -21.56
N PRO A 579 14.81 15.55 -20.97
CA PRO A 579 13.49 15.30 -21.50
C PRO A 579 13.35 15.72 -22.96
N GLU A 580 12.87 14.82 -23.80
CA GLU A 580 12.67 15.09 -25.23
C GLU A 580 11.34 15.82 -25.44
N TRP A 581 11.37 16.91 -26.20
CA TRP A 581 10.20 17.72 -26.55
C TRP A 581 9.92 17.60 -28.04
N HIS A 582 8.72 17.14 -28.39
CA HIS A 582 8.29 16.99 -29.76
C HIS A 582 6.96 17.69 -29.98
N LYS A 583 6.95 18.67 -30.87
CA LYS A 583 5.75 19.32 -31.36
C LYS A 583 5.47 18.79 -32.76
N ALA A 584 4.51 17.88 -32.88
CA ALA A 584 4.09 17.31 -34.14
C ALA A 584 3.32 18.35 -35.00
N GLU A 585 3.39 18.20 -36.30
CA GLU A 585 2.61 19.01 -37.24
C GLU A 585 1.13 18.57 -37.24
N ASP A 586 0.90 17.28 -37.16
CA ASP A 586 -0.42 16.64 -37.15
C ASP A 586 -0.41 15.34 -36.33
N ARG A 587 -1.54 14.63 -36.32
CA ARG A 587 -1.71 13.37 -35.58
C ARG A 587 -0.85 12.24 -36.14
N GLU A 588 -0.66 12.16 -37.46
CA GLU A 588 0.15 11.14 -38.11
C GLU A 588 1.62 11.28 -37.71
N SER A 589 2.19 12.47 -37.80
CA SER A 589 3.54 12.78 -37.35
C SER A 589 3.76 12.50 -35.84
N LEU A 590 2.73 12.68 -35.02
CA LEU A 590 2.79 12.30 -33.59
C LEU A 590 2.89 10.78 -33.43
N LEU A 591 2.10 10.00 -34.19
CA LEU A 591 2.13 8.55 -34.15
C LEU A 591 3.45 7.98 -34.68
N GLU A 592 3.98 8.51 -35.78
CA GLU A 592 5.29 8.14 -36.32
C GLU A 592 6.39 8.34 -35.28
N LYS A 593 6.40 9.52 -34.61
CA LYS A 593 7.37 9.79 -33.54
C LYS A 593 7.27 8.80 -32.40
N LEU A 594 6.05 8.43 -31.97
CA LEU A 594 5.85 7.44 -30.91
C LEU A 594 6.36 6.06 -31.30
N VAL A 595 6.11 5.65 -32.54
CA VAL A 595 6.58 4.35 -33.08
C VAL A 595 8.11 4.31 -33.10
N ASP A 596 8.76 5.33 -33.68
CA ASP A 596 10.21 5.41 -33.76
C ASP A 596 10.86 5.43 -32.39
N TRP A 597 10.29 6.22 -31.46
CA TRP A 597 10.81 6.35 -30.10
C TRP A 597 10.68 5.02 -29.32
N THR A 598 9.53 4.38 -29.38
CA THR A 598 9.31 3.09 -28.71
C THR A 598 10.17 1.98 -29.31
N HIS A 599 10.29 1.90 -30.62
CA HIS A 599 11.15 0.93 -31.30
C HIS A 599 12.63 1.12 -30.91
N SER A 600 13.11 2.37 -30.84
CA SER A 600 14.49 2.64 -30.45
C SER A 600 14.78 2.15 -29.03
N LEU A 601 13.84 2.33 -28.11
CA LEU A 601 13.96 1.90 -26.71
C LEU A 601 13.91 0.36 -26.58
N VAL A 602 12.95 -0.29 -27.23
CA VAL A 602 12.82 -1.76 -27.21
C VAL A 602 14.04 -2.43 -27.88
N LYS A 603 14.61 -1.81 -28.92
CA LYS A 603 15.84 -2.30 -29.56
C LYS A 603 17.05 -2.17 -28.65
N ALA A 604 17.12 -1.09 -27.86
CA ALA A 604 18.20 -0.87 -26.88
C ALA A 604 18.09 -1.81 -25.69
N ASP A 605 16.87 -2.03 -25.18
CA ASP A 605 16.57 -2.93 -24.07
C ASP A 605 15.18 -3.57 -24.24
N PRO A 606 15.09 -4.85 -24.64
CA PRO A 606 13.82 -5.55 -24.82
C PRO A 606 13.01 -5.74 -23.52
N TYR A 607 13.62 -5.53 -22.36
CA TYR A 607 12.98 -5.70 -21.06
C TYR A 607 12.43 -4.39 -20.49
N LYS A 608 12.53 -3.27 -21.23
CA LYS A 608 11.95 -2.00 -20.81
C LYS A 608 10.43 -2.04 -20.74
N LEU A 609 9.86 -1.48 -19.66
CA LEU A 609 8.45 -1.18 -19.53
C LEU A 609 8.21 0.29 -19.93
N ILE A 610 7.54 0.50 -21.06
CA ILE A 610 7.30 1.81 -21.66
C ILE A 610 5.83 2.19 -21.47
N ALA A 611 5.55 3.37 -20.90
CA ALA A 611 4.20 3.86 -20.73
C ALA A 611 3.91 5.07 -21.64
N LEU A 612 2.85 4.99 -22.44
CA LEU A 612 2.28 6.09 -23.20
C LEU A 612 1.09 6.62 -22.39
N ILE A 613 1.25 7.78 -21.76
CA ILE A 613 0.31 8.29 -20.76
C ILE A 613 -0.56 9.40 -21.37
N CYS A 614 -1.85 9.14 -21.49
CA CYS A 614 -2.86 10.10 -21.91
C CYS A 614 -3.53 10.80 -20.70
N ARG A 615 -4.22 11.91 -20.94
CA ARG A 615 -4.98 12.60 -19.89
C ARG A 615 -6.21 11.80 -19.45
N TYR A 616 -6.96 11.23 -20.41
CA TYR A 616 -8.24 10.59 -20.17
C TYR A 616 -8.25 9.13 -20.66
N PRO A 617 -9.05 8.25 -20.03
CA PRO A 617 -9.17 6.85 -20.45
C PRO A 617 -9.60 6.68 -21.91
N LYS A 618 -10.48 7.56 -22.41
CA LYS A 618 -10.94 7.52 -23.80
C LYS A 618 -9.79 7.76 -24.78
N GLN A 619 -8.96 8.77 -24.53
CA GLN A 619 -7.76 9.05 -25.34
C GLN A 619 -6.79 7.85 -25.35
N ALA A 620 -6.62 7.17 -24.20
CA ALA A 620 -5.77 6.00 -24.14
C ALA A 620 -6.33 4.84 -24.99
N MET A 621 -7.64 4.63 -24.99
CA MET A 621 -8.27 3.63 -25.85
C MET A 621 -8.14 3.97 -27.33
N GLU A 622 -8.37 5.23 -27.71
CA GLU A 622 -8.21 5.74 -29.07
C GLU A 622 -6.76 5.58 -29.56
N LEU A 623 -5.79 6.03 -28.78
CA LEU A 623 -4.37 5.91 -29.10
C LEU A 623 -3.93 4.43 -29.27
N LYS A 624 -4.41 3.53 -28.42
CA LYS A 624 -4.13 2.10 -28.60
C LYS A 624 -4.65 1.57 -29.92
N GLU A 625 -5.86 1.93 -30.32
CA GLU A 625 -6.44 1.46 -31.59
C GLU A 625 -5.67 2.03 -32.80
N GLU A 626 -5.26 3.30 -32.76
CA GLU A 626 -4.44 3.94 -33.78
C GLU A 626 -3.06 3.25 -33.89
N LEU A 627 -2.40 2.97 -32.76
CA LEU A 627 -1.08 2.31 -32.77
C LEU A 627 -1.12 0.86 -33.23
N LYS A 628 -2.28 0.19 -33.27
CA LYS A 628 -2.39 -1.18 -33.80
C LYS A 628 -1.97 -1.32 -35.28
N GLU A 629 -2.15 -0.26 -36.07
CA GLU A 629 -1.77 -0.25 -37.48
C GLU A 629 -0.25 -0.25 -37.65
N TYR A 630 0.49 0.36 -36.72
CA TYR A 630 1.94 0.52 -36.74
C TYR A 630 2.66 -0.56 -35.90
N LEU A 631 2.07 -0.98 -34.80
CA LEU A 631 2.65 -1.91 -33.80
C LEU A 631 1.65 -3.04 -33.49
N PRO A 632 1.37 -3.93 -34.45
CA PRO A 632 0.35 -4.97 -34.29
C PRO A 632 0.74 -5.98 -33.21
N GLY A 633 -0.08 -6.08 -32.15
CA GLY A 633 0.10 -7.02 -31.04
C GLY A 633 1.12 -6.62 -29.99
N GLU A 634 1.84 -5.52 -30.16
CA GLU A 634 2.90 -5.08 -29.24
C GLU A 634 2.39 -4.13 -28.15
N VAL A 635 1.21 -3.49 -28.36
CA VAL A 635 0.70 -2.46 -27.49
C VAL A 635 -0.43 -2.97 -26.59
N ARG A 636 -0.27 -2.84 -25.29
CA ARG A 636 -1.25 -3.21 -24.26
C ARG A 636 -2.00 -2.00 -23.73
N LEU A 637 -3.24 -2.21 -23.26
CA LEU A 637 -3.99 -1.18 -22.53
C LEU A 637 -3.84 -1.39 -21.02
N GLY A 638 -3.23 -0.43 -20.33
CA GLY A 638 -3.17 -0.39 -18.88
C GLY A 638 -4.43 0.26 -18.28
N HIS A 639 -5.49 -0.51 -18.06
CA HIS A 639 -6.73 0.00 -17.48
C HIS A 639 -7.33 -0.99 -16.47
N ARG A 640 -7.56 -0.54 -15.26
CA ARG A 640 -8.18 -1.33 -14.17
C ARG A 640 -7.53 -2.72 -13.99
N ASP A 641 -8.34 -3.79 -14.11
CA ASP A 641 -7.88 -5.18 -13.89
C ASP A 641 -6.99 -5.72 -15.01
N GLN A 642 -6.83 -4.98 -16.12
CA GLN A 642 -5.97 -5.36 -17.26
C GLN A 642 -4.56 -4.76 -17.16
N PHE A 643 -4.20 -4.19 -16.01
CA PHE A 643 -2.87 -3.62 -15.82
C PHE A 643 -1.83 -4.73 -15.65
N SER A 644 -0.74 -4.69 -16.45
CA SER A 644 0.36 -5.65 -16.39
C SER A 644 1.70 -4.93 -16.34
N PHE A 645 2.61 -5.44 -15.51
CA PHE A 645 3.98 -4.92 -15.34
C PHE A 645 5.02 -5.68 -16.16
N GLU A 646 4.57 -6.50 -17.11
CA GLU A 646 5.49 -7.17 -18.04
C GLU A 646 6.19 -6.15 -18.95
N PRO A 647 7.43 -6.42 -19.39
CA PRO A 647 8.12 -5.59 -20.37
C PRO A 647 7.30 -5.31 -21.63
N GLY A 648 7.56 -4.20 -22.29
CA GLY A 648 6.90 -3.79 -23.54
C GLY A 648 6.12 -2.48 -23.43
N ILE A 649 5.27 -2.19 -24.41
CA ILE A 649 4.59 -0.91 -24.58
C ILE A 649 3.18 -0.96 -24.00
N MET A 650 2.87 -0.03 -23.12
CA MET A 650 1.55 0.11 -22.49
C MET A 650 0.98 1.51 -22.74
N VAL A 651 -0.26 1.59 -23.21
CA VAL A 651 -1.04 2.83 -23.26
C VAL A 651 -1.93 2.90 -22.05
N THR A 652 -1.93 4.03 -21.35
CA THR A 652 -2.72 4.21 -20.13
C THR A 652 -3.08 5.68 -19.91
N ASN A 653 -3.68 6.02 -18.76
CA ASN A 653 -4.02 7.40 -18.42
C ASN A 653 -3.44 7.81 -17.05
N ILE A 654 -3.37 9.12 -16.84
CA ILE A 654 -2.69 9.72 -15.69
C ILE A 654 -3.21 9.22 -14.32
N HIS A 655 -4.50 8.88 -14.21
CA HIS A 655 -5.07 8.41 -12.95
C HIS A 655 -4.69 6.96 -12.60
N GLN A 656 -4.33 6.15 -13.62
CA GLN A 656 -3.95 4.76 -13.42
C GLN A 656 -2.47 4.61 -13.05
N VAL A 657 -1.62 5.56 -13.46
CA VAL A 657 -0.17 5.48 -13.25
C VAL A 657 0.29 6.03 -11.91
N LYS A 658 -0.60 6.65 -11.14
CA LYS A 658 -0.22 7.18 -9.83
C LYS A 658 0.25 6.06 -8.90
N GLY A 659 1.41 6.28 -8.24
CA GLY A 659 2.07 5.28 -7.41
C GLY A 659 2.89 4.24 -8.18
N LEU A 660 2.82 4.21 -9.52
CA LEU A 660 3.54 3.27 -10.37
C LEU A 660 4.81 3.88 -10.97
N GLU A 661 5.61 3.05 -11.63
CA GLU A 661 6.88 3.40 -12.23
C GLU A 661 7.09 2.69 -13.55
N PHE A 662 7.77 3.38 -14.46
CA PHE A 662 8.08 2.88 -15.79
C PHE A 662 9.52 3.27 -16.14
N ASP A 663 10.21 2.43 -16.90
CA ASP A 663 11.56 2.77 -17.35
C ASP A 663 11.55 4.00 -18.25
N SER A 664 10.57 4.07 -19.16
CA SER A 664 10.42 5.20 -20.08
C SER A 664 8.97 5.61 -20.20
N VAL A 665 8.72 6.93 -20.28
CA VAL A 665 7.37 7.49 -20.39
C VAL A 665 7.27 8.44 -21.55
N ALA A 666 6.20 8.33 -22.34
CA ALA A 666 5.76 9.39 -23.24
C ALA A 666 4.48 10.02 -22.68
N LEU A 667 4.49 11.31 -22.37
CA LEU A 667 3.31 12.08 -22.00
C LEU A 667 2.65 12.61 -23.28
N ILE A 668 1.42 12.17 -23.53
CA ILE A 668 0.72 12.40 -24.79
C ILE A 668 -0.19 13.61 -24.66
N GLU A 669 -0.04 14.54 -25.60
CA GLU A 669 -0.81 15.79 -25.71
C GLU A 669 -0.86 16.58 -24.39
N PRO A 670 0.32 16.90 -23.80
CA PRO A 670 0.37 17.78 -22.62
C PRO A 670 0.19 19.25 -23.01
N ASP A 671 -0.94 19.56 -23.63
CA ASP A 671 -1.34 20.87 -24.16
C ASP A 671 -2.28 21.63 -23.21
N GLU A 672 -2.63 22.88 -23.59
CA GLU A 672 -3.48 23.76 -22.80
C GLU A 672 -4.94 23.28 -22.73
N GLU A 673 -5.42 22.44 -23.68
CA GLU A 673 -6.77 21.89 -23.66
C GLU A 673 -6.90 20.77 -22.65
N ASN A 674 -5.92 19.84 -22.62
CA ASN A 674 -5.88 18.72 -21.71
C ASN A 674 -5.41 19.13 -20.30
N TYR A 675 -4.50 20.10 -20.22
CA TYR A 675 -3.91 20.57 -18.96
C TYR A 675 -3.89 22.09 -18.86
N PRO A 676 -5.08 22.73 -18.74
CA PRO A 676 -5.19 24.17 -18.68
C PRO A 676 -4.55 24.74 -17.42
N ILE A 677 -3.73 25.80 -17.56
CA ILE A 677 -2.99 26.43 -16.45
C ILE A 677 -3.89 26.94 -15.32
N ARG A 678 -5.13 27.28 -15.63
CA ARG A 678 -6.10 27.78 -14.64
C ARG A 678 -6.56 26.73 -13.64
N ARG A 679 -6.27 25.45 -13.89
CA ARG A 679 -6.63 24.34 -13.00
C ARG A 679 -5.37 23.90 -12.25
N GLU A 680 -5.36 24.05 -10.94
CA GLU A 680 -4.28 23.56 -10.06
C GLU A 680 -3.95 22.09 -10.31
N GLU A 681 -4.98 21.28 -10.55
CA GLU A 681 -4.84 19.85 -10.89
C GLU A 681 -3.95 19.59 -12.11
N SER A 682 -3.95 20.49 -13.11
CA SER A 682 -3.15 20.31 -14.33
C SER A 682 -1.67 20.23 -14.02
N ARG A 683 -1.20 21.09 -13.12
CA ARG A 683 0.18 21.11 -12.64
C ARG A 683 0.55 19.81 -11.96
N ASN A 684 -0.28 19.36 -11.01
CA ASN A 684 -0.05 18.13 -10.25
C ASN A 684 -0.10 16.90 -11.16
N MET A 685 -0.99 16.87 -12.14
CA MET A 685 -1.07 15.74 -13.09
C MET A 685 0.14 15.66 -14.01
N ILE A 686 0.61 16.79 -14.55
CA ILE A 686 1.85 16.81 -15.34
C ILE A 686 3.03 16.39 -14.46
N TYR A 687 3.12 16.89 -13.23
CA TYR A 687 4.14 16.47 -12.26
C TYR A 687 4.11 14.96 -12.02
N VAL A 688 2.91 14.39 -11.78
CA VAL A 688 2.76 12.94 -11.63
C VAL A 688 3.22 12.21 -12.88
N GLY A 689 2.80 12.62 -14.08
CA GLY A 689 3.21 11.98 -15.34
C GLY A 689 4.72 11.96 -15.54
N ILE A 690 5.39 13.09 -15.32
CA ILE A 690 6.84 13.22 -15.42
C ILE A 690 7.54 12.30 -14.42
N THR A 691 7.11 12.31 -13.17
CA THR A 691 7.76 11.56 -12.08
C THR A 691 7.49 10.05 -12.10
N ARG A 692 6.72 9.55 -13.06
CA ARG A 692 6.58 8.09 -13.31
C ARG A 692 7.76 7.53 -14.09
N THR A 693 8.57 8.39 -14.69
CA THR A 693 9.70 8.04 -15.56
C THR A 693 10.94 7.74 -14.74
N GLN A 694 11.62 6.65 -15.07
CA GLN A 694 12.95 6.37 -14.52
C GLN A 694 14.05 6.96 -15.40
N ASP A 695 14.05 6.66 -16.71
CA ASP A 695 15.16 6.90 -17.63
C ASP A 695 14.86 7.93 -18.72
N ASP A 696 13.84 7.65 -19.56
CA ASP A 696 13.61 8.43 -20.78
C ASP A 696 12.22 9.05 -20.78
N LEU A 697 12.15 10.35 -20.94
CA LEU A 697 10.90 11.10 -20.98
C LEU A 697 10.71 11.78 -22.33
N LEU A 698 9.59 11.45 -22.99
CA LEU A 698 9.12 12.14 -24.19
C LEU A 698 7.86 12.96 -23.87
N LEU A 699 7.84 14.20 -24.27
CA LEU A 699 6.66 15.08 -24.25
C LEU A 699 6.24 15.35 -25.68
N THR A 700 5.10 14.83 -26.15
CA THR A 700 4.67 14.98 -27.55
C THR A 700 3.25 15.51 -27.68
N THR A 701 3.03 16.48 -28.54
CA THR A 701 1.73 17.14 -28.75
C THR A 701 1.61 17.74 -30.13
N VAL A 702 0.40 17.76 -30.70
CA VAL A 702 0.06 18.48 -31.94
C VAL A 702 -0.22 19.96 -31.64
N LYS A 703 -0.85 20.25 -30.50
CA LYS A 703 -1.18 21.62 -30.06
C LYS A 703 0.01 22.26 -29.30
N PRO A 704 -0.04 23.57 -29.03
CA PRO A 704 0.99 24.19 -28.18
C PRO A 704 1.00 23.54 -26.79
N PHE A 705 2.20 23.30 -26.27
CA PHE A 705 2.38 22.78 -24.90
C PHE A 705 1.67 23.68 -23.87
N SER A 706 1.14 23.05 -22.82
CA SER A 706 0.50 23.77 -21.73
C SER A 706 1.44 24.81 -21.11
N ARG A 707 0.90 25.97 -20.78
CA ARG A 707 1.63 27.05 -20.09
C ARG A 707 2.13 26.65 -18.71
N VAL A 708 1.65 25.56 -18.15
CA VAL A 708 2.15 24.97 -16.89
C VAL A 708 3.65 24.71 -16.93
N PHE A 709 4.22 24.37 -18.09
CA PHE A 709 5.67 24.12 -18.24
C PHE A 709 6.52 25.40 -18.23
N PHE A 710 5.92 26.55 -18.50
CA PHE A 710 6.63 27.83 -18.74
C PHE A 710 6.30 28.88 -17.69
N TYR A 711 5.40 28.60 -16.78
CA TYR A 711 4.99 29.54 -15.74
C TYR A 711 5.91 29.36 -14.52
N ASN A 712 6.61 30.45 -14.18
CA ASN A 712 7.46 30.56 -12.96
C ASN A 712 6.60 30.93 -11.77
#